data_49475b08a805ba415d7e336ebc7bf00f
#
_entry.id   49475b08a805ba415d7e336ebc7bf00f
#
_cell.length_a   1.000
_cell.length_b   1.000
_cell.length_c   1.000
_cell.angle_alpha   90.00
_cell.angle_beta   90.00
_cell.angle_gamma   90.00
#
_symmetry.space_group_name_H-M   'P 1'
#
loop_
_entity.id
_entity.type
_entity.pdbx_description
1 polymer ?
#
loop_
_entity_poly.entity_id
_entity_poly.type
_entity_poly.pdbx_seq_one_letter_code
_entity_poly.pdbx_strand_id
1 'polypeptide(L)'
;FFALVAATVLLTVASFAQTLPTGVQKVTAVEGVTEYAFPNGLHVLLFPDNSKPKITVNVVYLVGSRNEAYGETGMAHLLEHMTFKSAEDGRELFKDLTNRAAGNFNGTTSFDQTMYFESFNASDDNLRWALDLETDRMAHMTMLKKDLDSEMTVVRNEMEAGENSQLNVLDERVMAAAYNFHNYGKTVIGDRTDVERVPIENLAVFYHKYYQPDDADLIIAGQFDPSKALAMVSQTLGALPRPSRVLTQPYTVEPTQEGERFVTLRRIGDIQAIIAVYHIPAALHPDIAPLEVMSQVLGAPQTGRLYKALVDTKKAVAVSMGANAMHDPGVELVFAQLKPDQSIDDVQQVLLKTVEGLATDPPTQEEVDRAKARIEKNIELALTDSQQVALMLGGYAGDGDWRSFYLMRDEVNKVTPADVTRVAGAYLKSSNRTLGEFIPTKTPDRAEIPATPDPAARFKDYHGGAAIQEGETFDPTPQNIEARVIRAKLPNGLKLVMFPKKTRGGTVSATIDLRFGDEKSLFNKSAAGTMAGGLLMRGTTTKNRQQIQDETDRLKAQINITGHSSSVSVSLRTLDANLADTLRLTRELLREPSFPATDFEQLRQQRIALAESGRSDPSTLASMEMDRHMTPQYPRGDVRYTSTIDERLEDLNKLTLDDARQYYKQFYGASEGEIVISGQFDPAQMKKLVTELFGDWKSPSPYARLHYSYVPVAPINRKIETPDKQNAEILFEMPMKMSDEDPDYAALTIAGMIFGGSPNSRLFQRIRVKDGLSYGASAGFTIRTKDDGSLLSGGAIAAPQNMAKVEADFNQELALALKDGFTADEVAKAKKTWLDERAQQRTEEGSVADLLSSRERWDRTLLWDAKLEAAVAALTPQQVNDAFKRHIDPTDISIVKGGDFKKSGTYQ
;
A
#
# COMPACT_ATOMS: atom_id res chain seq x y z
N PHE A 1 -67.61 -32.83 11.92
CA PHE A 1 -66.76 -34.01 11.90
C PHE A 1 -65.42 -33.70 11.33
N PHE A 2 -64.39 -34.04 12.05
CA PHE A 2 -62.97 -33.80 11.83
C PHE A 2 -62.47 -32.32 12.04
N ALA A 3 -62.06 -32.11 13.28
CA ALA A 3 -61.19 -31.04 13.67
C ALA A 3 -59.76 -31.36 13.19
N LEU A 4 -59.16 -30.47 12.43
CA LEU A 4 -57.72 -30.47 12.12
C LEU A 4 -57.05 -29.44 13.03
N VAL A 5 -56.28 -29.97 14.00
CA VAL A 5 -55.45 -29.19 14.90
C VAL A 5 -54.21 -28.78 14.10
N ALA A 6 -54.09 -27.52 13.74
CA ALA A 6 -52.86 -26.95 13.21
C ALA A 6 -51.94 -26.55 14.38
N ALA A 7 -50.94 -27.35 14.67
CA ALA A 7 -49.89 -27.00 15.61
C ALA A 7 -48.93 -26.02 14.93
N THR A 8 -49.07 -24.73 15.26
CA THR A 8 -48.13 -23.67 14.90
C THR A 8 -46.91 -23.80 15.82
N VAL A 9 -45.82 -24.35 15.31
CA VAL A 9 -44.55 -24.32 16.01
C VAL A 9 -44.00 -22.89 15.88
N LEU A 10 -44.20 -22.11 16.89
CA LEU A 10 -43.45 -20.87 17.09
C LEU A 10 -41.98 -21.24 17.43
N LEU A 11 -41.13 -21.21 16.43
CA LEU A 11 -39.70 -21.10 16.65
C LEU A 11 -39.44 -19.71 17.23
N THR A 12 -39.44 -19.61 18.55
CA THR A 12 -38.82 -18.50 19.26
C THR A 12 -37.31 -18.60 19.03
N VAL A 13 -36.80 -17.84 18.08
CA VAL A 13 -35.38 -17.50 18.06
C VAL A 13 -35.14 -16.71 19.35
N ALA A 14 -34.61 -17.41 20.36
CA ALA A 14 -34.09 -16.77 21.55
C ALA A 14 -32.88 -15.90 21.08
N SER A 15 -33.10 -14.64 20.78
CA SER A 15 -32.05 -13.66 20.78
C SER A 15 -31.47 -13.67 22.20
N PHE A 16 -30.32 -14.35 22.37
CA PHE A 16 -29.51 -14.16 23.58
C PHE A 16 -29.18 -12.66 23.60
N ALA A 17 -29.89 -11.91 24.45
CA ALA A 17 -29.53 -10.53 24.71
C ALA A 17 -28.09 -10.54 25.24
N GLN A 18 -27.18 -10.01 24.45
CA GLN A 18 -25.79 -9.84 24.82
C GLN A 18 -25.77 -9.04 26.14
N THR A 19 -25.26 -9.63 27.20
CA THR A 19 -25.12 -8.93 28.49
C THR A 19 -23.97 -7.93 28.35
N LEU A 20 -24.34 -6.67 28.14
CA LEU A 20 -23.34 -5.59 28.04
C LEU A 20 -22.68 -5.34 29.40
N PRO A 21 -21.39 -4.96 29.43
CA PRO A 21 -20.74 -4.47 30.63
C PRO A 21 -21.49 -3.27 31.23
N THR A 22 -21.34 -3.07 32.52
CA THR A 22 -22.06 -2.02 33.26
C THR A 22 -21.82 -0.62 32.65
N GLY A 23 -22.88 0.06 32.27
CA GLY A 23 -22.87 1.42 31.71
C GLY A 23 -22.56 1.51 30.22
N VAL A 24 -22.15 0.42 29.58
CA VAL A 24 -21.94 0.38 28.13
C VAL A 24 -23.31 0.35 27.42
N GLN A 25 -23.44 1.17 26.37
CA GLN A 25 -24.65 1.25 25.56
C GLN A 25 -24.34 0.87 24.12
N LYS A 26 -25.21 0.09 23.51
CA LYS A 26 -25.19 -0.12 22.05
C LYS A 26 -25.79 1.13 21.39
N VAL A 27 -25.00 1.78 20.51
CA VAL A 27 -25.41 3.00 19.80
C VAL A 27 -26.15 2.64 18.52
N THR A 28 -25.49 1.89 17.64
CA THR A 28 -26.06 1.49 16.35
C THR A 28 -25.40 0.22 15.82
N ALA A 29 -25.95 -0.30 14.72
CA ALA A 29 -25.30 -1.36 13.95
C ALA A 29 -25.61 -1.14 12.46
N VAL A 30 -24.54 -1.17 11.62
CA VAL A 30 -24.61 -1.02 10.18
C VAL A 30 -23.71 -2.07 9.53
N GLU A 31 -24.28 -2.91 8.68
CA GLU A 31 -23.59 -3.90 7.83
C GLU A 31 -22.52 -4.76 8.52
N GLY A 32 -22.83 -5.24 9.73
CA GLY A 32 -21.92 -6.10 10.51
C GLY A 32 -21.02 -5.36 11.48
N VAL A 33 -20.89 -4.04 11.36
CA VAL A 33 -20.27 -3.19 12.38
C VAL A 33 -21.28 -2.85 13.47
N THR A 34 -20.90 -3.02 14.72
CA THR A 34 -21.71 -2.58 15.86
C THR A 34 -20.94 -1.59 16.71
N GLU A 35 -21.54 -0.44 16.95
CA GLU A 35 -20.99 0.64 17.77
C GLU A 35 -21.52 0.58 19.20
N TYR A 36 -20.62 0.78 20.16
CA TYR A 36 -20.90 0.87 21.57
C TYR A 36 -20.28 2.14 22.17
N ALA A 37 -21.02 2.84 23.03
CA ALA A 37 -20.51 3.96 23.82
C ALA A 37 -20.21 3.54 25.26
N PHE A 38 -19.04 3.90 25.74
CA PHE A 38 -18.58 3.64 27.09
C PHE A 38 -18.80 4.86 28.01
N PRO A 39 -18.92 4.65 29.34
CA PRO A 39 -19.18 5.74 30.28
C PRO A 39 -18.11 6.83 30.29
N ASN A 40 -16.87 6.49 29.94
CA ASN A 40 -15.76 7.44 29.88
C ASN A 40 -15.70 8.28 28.60
N GLY A 41 -16.59 8.01 27.66
CA GLY A 41 -16.68 8.72 26.37
C GLY A 41 -16.10 7.96 25.18
N LEU A 42 -15.40 6.84 25.40
CA LEU A 42 -14.84 6.01 24.34
C LEU A 42 -15.96 5.38 23.50
N HIS A 43 -15.84 5.49 22.18
CA HIS A 43 -16.64 4.74 21.22
C HIS A 43 -15.89 3.48 20.79
N VAL A 44 -16.63 2.38 20.66
CA VAL A 44 -16.05 1.07 20.29
C VAL A 44 -16.84 0.46 19.15
N LEU A 45 -16.17 0.25 18.02
CA LEU A 45 -16.71 -0.38 16.84
C LEU A 45 -16.23 -1.83 16.77
N LEU A 46 -17.16 -2.77 16.74
CA LEU A 46 -16.86 -4.20 16.60
C LEU A 46 -17.30 -4.70 15.23
N PHE A 47 -16.35 -5.31 14.51
CA PHE A 47 -16.56 -5.95 13.23
C PHE A 47 -16.06 -7.41 13.26
N PRO A 48 -16.87 -8.35 13.81
CA PRO A 48 -16.49 -9.75 13.88
C PRO A 48 -16.48 -10.40 12.51
N ASP A 49 -15.36 -11.02 12.15
CA ASP A 49 -15.16 -11.79 10.92
C ASP A 49 -14.36 -13.06 11.23
N ASN A 50 -15.03 -14.22 11.16
CA ASN A 50 -14.42 -15.53 11.45
C ASN A 50 -13.72 -16.16 10.24
N SER A 51 -13.70 -15.51 9.09
CA SER A 51 -13.16 -16.07 7.84
C SER A 51 -11.63 -16.18 7.83
N LYS A 52 -10.97 -15.36 8.65
CA LYS A 52 -9.50 -15.32 8.77
C LYS A 52 -9.12 -15.33 10.26
N PRO A 53 -8.14 -16.15 10.69
CA PRO A 53 -7.70 -16.21 12.09
C PRO A 53 -6.80 -15.01 12.45
N LYS A 54 -7.32 -13.81 12.29
CA LYS A 54 -6.63 -12.54 12.47
C LYS A 54 -7.54 -11.57 13.20
N ILE A 55 -6.94 -10.73 14.05
CA ILE A 55 -7.60 -9.57 14.66
C ILE A 55 -6.79 -8.33 14.29
N THR A 56 -7.48 -7.25 13.94
CA THR A 56 -6.93 -5.91 13.84
C THR A 56 -7.58 -5.06 14.93
N VAL A 57 -6.75 -4.43 15.75
CA VAL A 57 -7.12 -3.35 16.65
C VAL A 57 -6.66 -2.04 16.00
N ASN A 58 -7.53 -1.05 15.93
CA ASN A 58 -7.23 0.29 15.41
C ASN A 58 -7.80 1.31 16.39
N VAL A 59 -6.95 2.11 17.00
CA VAL A 59 -7.36 3.26 17.82
C VAL A 59 -7.19 4.52 17.00
N VAL A 60 -8.26 5.28 16.91
CA VAL A 60 -8.33 6.54 16.15
C VAL A 60 -8.51 7.66 17.16
N TYR A 61 -7.52 8.53 17.28
CA TYR A 61 -7.66 9.78 18.02
C TYR A 61 -8.16 10.85 17.06
N LEU A 62 -9.24 11.55 17.42
CA LEU A 62 -9.90 12.57 16.58
C LEU A 62 -9.10 13.88 16.64
N VAL A 63 -7.80 13.79 16.50
CA VAL A 63 -6.82 14.86 16.55
C VAL A 63 -5.76 14.66 15.48
N GLY A 64 -5.50 15.71 14.71
CA GLY A 64 -4.45 15.75 13.70
C GLY A 64 -3.87 17.17 13.58
N SER A 65 -3.20 17.46 12.47
CA SER A 65 -2.56 18.78 12.29
C SER A 65 -3.56 19.93 12.25
N ARG A 66 -4.83 19.69 11.99
CA ARG A 66 -5.92 20.68 12.12
C ARG A 66 -6.01 21.27 13.52
N ASN A 67 -5.68 20.50 14.54
CA ASN A 67 -5.81 20.87 15.95
C ASN A 67 -4.56 21.60 16.50
N GLU A 68 -3.53 21.78 15.68
CA GLU A 68 -2.27 22.39 16.10
C GLU A 68 -2.38 23.92 16.19
N ALA A 69 -1.64 24.50 17.14
CA ALA A 69 -1.57 25.94 17.30
C ALA A 69 -0.48 26.56 16.42
N TYR A 70 -0.47 27.89 16.32
CA TYR A 70 0.59 28.63 15.65
C TYR A 70 1.93 28.45 16.39
N GLY A 71 2.96 28.06 15.66
CA GLY A 71 4.28 27.72 16.25
C GLY A 71 4.36 26.29 16.79
N GLU A 72 3.35 25.46 16.57
CA GLU A 72 3.27 24.07 17.04
C GLU A 72 2.93 23.11 15.88
N THR A 73 3.26 23.49 14.64
CA THR A 73 2.99 22.64 13.48
C THR A 73 3.86 21.39 13.50
N GLY A 74 3.25 20.23 13.18
CA GLY A 74 3.88 18.91 13.23
C GLY A 74 3.81 18.24 14.61
N MET A 75 3.15 18.86 15.59
CA MET A 75 3.06 18.31 16.95
C MET A 75 2.25 17.01 17.00
N ALA A 76 1.18 16.91 16.22
CA ALA A 76 0.40 15.68 16.14
C ALA A 76 1.23 14.52 15.58
N HIS A 77 1.98 14.76 14.50
CA HIS A 77 2.83 13.77 13.89
C HIS A 77 4.04 13.41 14.77
N LEU A 78 4.67 14.39 15.39
CA LEU A 78 5.75 14.14 16.32
C LEU A 78 5.28 13.34 17.54
N LEU A 79 4.06 13.59 18.02
CA LEU A 79 3.45 12.81 19.09
C LEU A 79 3.19 11.36 18.66
N GLU A 80 2.80 11.13 17.41
CA GLU A 80 2.68 9.78 16.85
C GLU A 80 3.99 9.00 17.05
N HIS A 81 5.13 9.57 16.66
CA HIS A 81 6.44 8.95 16.86
C HIS A 81 6.76 8.69 18.33
N MET A 82 6.45 9.65 19.19
CA MET A 82 6.74 9.56 20.62
C MET A 82 5.91 8.48 21.32
N THR A 83 4.70 8.18 20.85
CA THR A 83 3.85 7.15 21.45
C THR A 83 4.20 5.72 21.04
N PHE A 84 5.26 5.53 20.28
CA PHE A 84 5.91 4.24 20.08
C PHE A 84 7.06 3.98 21.08
N LYS A 85 7.42 4.96 21.93
CA LYS A 85 8.50 4.84 22.91
C LYS A 85 8.05 4.10 24.17
N SER A 86 8.51 4.54 25.33
CA SER A 86 8.29 3.81 26.57
C SER A 86 7.07 4.33 27.35
N ALA A 87 6.32 3.41 27.91
CA ALA A 87 5.31 3.69 28.92
C ALA A 87 5.92 3.86 30.31
N GLU A 88 5.14 4.37 31.27
CA GLU A 88 5.57 4.66 32.63
C GLU A 88 6.04 3.41 33.41
N ASP A 89 5.53 2.25 33.08
CA ASP A 89 5.93 0.97 33.67
C ASP A 89 7.25 0.41 33.10
N GLY A 90 7.81 1.09 32.08
CA GLY A 90 9.01 0.69 31.36
C GLY A 90 8.77 -0.21 30.17
N ARG A 91 7.50 -0.43 29.77
CA ARG A 91 7.15 -1.14 28.53
C ARG A 91 7.61 -0.33 27.31
N GLU A 92 8.39 -0.95 26.43
CA GLU A 92 8.82 -0.36 25.17
C GLU A 92 7.79 -0.76 24.08
N LEU A 93 6.86 0.15 23.72
CA LEU A 93 5.72 -0.19 22.86
C LEU A 93 6.14 -0.68 21.47
N PHE A 94 7.09 -0.01 20.84
CA PHE A 94 7.59 -0.41 19.52
C PHE A 94 8.14 -1.84 19.49
N LYS A 95 8.90 -2.19 20.53
CA LYS A 95 9.49 -3.52 20.67
C LYS A 95 8.43 -4.59 20.98
N ASP A 96 7.45 -4.24 21.77
CA ASP A 96 6.35 -5.15 22.13
C ASP A 96 5.46 -5.42 20.90
N LEU A 97 5.11 -4.39 20.12
CA LEU A 97 4.42 -4.48 18.84
C LEU A 97 5.19 -5.37 17.87
N THR A 98 6.48 -5.13 17.68
CA THR A 98 7.30 -5.93 16.76
C THR A 98 7.34 -7.41 17.15
N ASN A 99 7.32 -7.70 18.47
CA ASN A 99 7.35 -9.07 18.97
C ASN A 99 6.01 -9.81 18.80
N ARG A 100 4.86 -9.12 18.85
CA ARG A 100 3.54 -9.76 18.86
C ARG A 100 2.72 -9.52 17.59
N ALA A 101 2.85 -8.36 16.94
CA ALA A 101 2.17 -8.06 15.68
C ALA A 101 3.00 -8.47 14.45
N ALA A 102 4.18 -9.03 14.64
CA ALA A 102 5.04 -9.56 13.57
C ALA A 102 5.31 -8.52 12.44
N GLY A 103 5.44 -7.23 12.80
CA GLY A 103 5.66 -6.12 11.86
C GLY A 103 4.39 -5.61 11.17
N ASN A 104 3.20 -6.16 11.47
CA ASN A 104 1.94 -5.70 10.90
C ASN A 104 1.26 -4.69 11.84
N PHE A 105 1.90 -3.57 12.05
CA PHE A 105 1.41 -2.44 12.80
C PHE A 105 1.92 -1.14 12.19
N ASN A 106 1.23 -0.04 12.40
CA ASN A 106 1.69 1.30 12.03
C ASN A 106 0.96 2.38 12.85
N GLY A 107 1.55 3.58 12.87
CA GLY A 107 0.88 4.83 13.18
C GLY A 107 0.73 5.65 11.91
N THR A 108 -0.26 6.52 11.86
CA THR A 108 -0.42 7.51 10.80
C THR A 108 -1.16 8.71 11.30
N THR A 109 -0.62 9.88 11.00
CA THR A 109 -1.23 11.18 11.31
C THR A 109 -1.72 11.83 10.03
N SER A 110 -2.95 12.33 10.07
CA SER A 110 -3.55 13.13 9.01
C SER A 110 -3.89 14.54 9.49
N PHE A 111 -4.67 15.27 8.70
CA PHE A 111 -5.18 16.57 9.14
C PHE A 111 -6.15 16.45 10.32
N ASP A 112 -7.01 15.43 10.32
CA ASP A 112 -8.16 15.35 11.23
C ASP A 112 -8.04 14.28 12.30
N GLN A 113 -7.15 13.29 12.11
CA GLN A 113 -6.98 12.17 13.03
C GLN A 113 -5.55 11.63 13.06
N THR A 114 -5.25 10.94 14.16
CA THR A 114 -4.06 10.09 14.31
C THR A 114 -4.53 8.67 14.64
N MET A 115 -4.10 7.69 13.86
CA MET A 115 -4.49 6.28 14.01
C MET A 115 -3.31 5.41 14.37
N TYR A 116 -3.56 4.40 15.21
CA TYR A 116 -2.60 3.34 15.49
C TYR A 116 -3.29 2.01 15.30
N PHE A 117 -2.68 1.15 14.52
CA PHE A 117 -3.24 -0.18 14.32
C PHE A 117 -2.18 -1.26 14.46
N GLU A 118 -2.58 -2.40 14.95
CA GLU A 118 -1.84 -3.64 14.94
C GLU A 118 -2.74 -4.80 14.52
N SER A 119 -2.19 -5.68 13.69
CA SER A 119 -2.84 -6.89 13.25
C SER A 119 -2.04 -8.12 13.67
N PHE A 120 -2.72 -9.10 14.27
CA PHE A 120 -2.09 -10.25 14.88
C PHE A 120 -2.97 -11.50 14.78
N ASN A 121 -2.37 -12.69 15.03
CA ASN A 121 -3.10 -13.95 15.06
C ASN A 121 -4.20 -13.93 16.12
N ALA A 122 -5.38 -14.38 15.75
CA ALA A 122 -6.56 -14.35 16.59
C ALA A 122 -6.39 -15.21 17.85
N SER A 123 -6.45 -14.59 19.01
CA SER A 123 -6.58 -15.22 20.32
C SER A 123 -7.04 -14.21 21.38
N ASP A 124 -7.70 -14.69 22.44
CA ASP A 124 -8.11 -13.86 23.55
C ASP A 124 -6.87 -13.19 24.25
N ASP A 125 -5.72 -13.88 24.27
CA ASP A 125 -4.47 -13.37 24.86
C ASP A 125 -3.87 -12.22 24.03
N ASN A 126 -3.83 -12.37 22.71
CA ASN A 126 -3.33 -11.32 21.83
C ASN A 126 -4.26 -10.10 21.80
N LEU A 127 -5.57 -10.31 21.80
CA LEU A 127 -6.53 -9.21 21.88
C LEU A 127 -6.37 -8.46 23.20
N ARG A 128 -6.25 -9.17 24.31
CA ARG A 128 -6.03 -8.56 25.62
C ARG A 128 -4.71 -7.76 25.66
N TRP A 129 -3.64 -8.32 25.11
CA TRP A 129 -2.35 -7.65 25.00
C TRP A 129 -2.43 -6.34 24.19
N ALA A 130 -3.12 -6.36 23.02
CA ALA A 130 -3.28 -5.16 22.20
C ALA A 130 -4.08 -4.07 22.94
N LEU A 131 -5.16 -4.46 23.63
CA LEU A 131 -5.96 -3.52 24.43
C LEU A 131 -5.18 -2.96 25.65
N ASP A 132 -4.33 -3.75 26.28
CA ASP A 132 -3.44 -3.27 27.35
C ASP A 132 -2.37 -2.31 26.78
N LEU A 133 -1.82 -2.61 25.58
CA LEU A 133 -0.86 -1.75 24.88
C LEU A 133 -1.48 -0.41 24.50
N GLU A 134 -2.67 -0.40 23.94
CA GLU A 134 -3.37 0.82 23.56
C GLU A 134 -3.85 1.62 24.78
N THR A 135 -4.09 0.95 25.91
CA THR A 135 -4.32 1.63 27.19
C THR A 135 -3.08 2.40 27.66
N ASP A 136 -1.90 1.78 27.52
CA ASP A 136 -0.63 2.44 27.86
C ASP A 136 -0.36 3.60 26.90
N ARG A 137 -0.58 3.42 25.60
CA ARG A 137 -0.47 4.49 24.59
C ARG A 137 -1.39 5.67 24.91
N MET A 138 -2.61 5.42 25.32
CA MET A 138 -3.59 6.47 25.61
C MET A 138 -3.30 7.23 26.90
N ALA A 139 -2.82 6.55 27.95
CA ALA A 139 -2.83 7.12 29.30
C ALA A 139 -1.47 7.14 30.02
N HIS A 140 -0.50 6.31 29.59
CA HIS A 140 0.69 6.02 30.41
C HIS A 140 2.02 6.24 29.68
N MET A 141 2.07 7.01 28.59
CA MET A 141 3.32 7.27 27.88
C MET A 141 4.22 8.24 28.62
N THR A 142 5.51 7.93 28.62
CA THR A 142 6.52 8.86 29.16
C THR A 142 6.96 9.84 28.09
N MET A 143 6.71 11.14 28.29
CA MET A 143 7.19 12.19 27.40
C MET A 143 8.58 12.65 27.84
N LEU A 144 9.62 11.94 27.41
CA LEU A 144 11.00 12.20 27.83
C LEU A 144 11.78 12.95 26.76
N LYS A 145 12.52 13.98 27.21
CA LYS A 145 13.35 14.78 26.27
C LYS A 145 14.36 13.94 25.48
N LYS A 146 14.94 12.90 26.08
CA LYS A 146 15.89 12.00 25.39
C LYS A 146 15.24 11.25 24.21
N ASP A 147 13.97 10.89 24.34
CA ASP A 147 13.22 10.18 23.31
C ASP A 147 12.83 11.16 22.20
N LEU A 148 12.44 12.39 22.55
CA LEU A 148 12.23 13.49 21.61
C LEU A 148 13.51 13.80 20.81
N ASP A 149 14.65 13.94 21.47
CA ASP A 149 15.93 14.22 20.81
C ASP A 149 16.32 13.10 19.83
N SER A 150 15.98 11.85 20.13
CA SER A 150 16.17 10.70 19.25
C SER A 150 15.23 10.76 18.04
N GLU A 151 13.92 10.97 18.25
CA GLU A 151 12.93 11.01 17.18
C GLU A 151 13.07 12.25 16.28
N MET A 152 13.55 13.35 16.81
CA MET A 152 13.80 14.57 16.05
C MET A 152 14.68 14.33 14.80
N THR A 153 15.63 13.41 14.90
CA THR A 153 16.47 13.07 13.74
C THR A 153 15.70 12.22 12.72
N VAL A 154 14.80 11.35 13.19
CA VAL A 154 13.95 10.52 12.32
C VAL A 154 12.95 11.40 11.57
N VAL A 155 12.20 12.25 12.26
CA VAL A 155 11.23 13.16 11.66
C VAL A 155 11.91 14.15 10.69
N ARG A 156 13.10 14.62 11.02
CA ARG A 156 13.88 15.46 10.11
C ARG A 156 14.24 14.73 8.81
N ASN A 157 14.65 13.46 8.90
CA ASN A 157 14.94 12.65 7.71
C ASN A 157 13.68 12.44 6.85
N GLU A 158 12.51 12.30 7.47
CA GLU A 158 11.24 12.23 6.75
C GLU A 158 10.90 13.55 6.04
N MET A 159 11.05 14.67 6.74
CA MET A 159 10.88 16.00 6.13
C MET A 159 11.82 16.18 4.93
N GLU A 160 13.08 15.82 5.07
CA GLU A 160 14.08 15.90 4.00
C GLU A 160 13.73 14.96 2.82
N ALA A 161 13.19 13.78 3.10
CA ALA A 161 12.69 12.89 2.06
C ALA A 161 11.48 13.50 1.32
N GLY A 162 10.55 14.12 2.03
CA GLY A 162 9.42 14.87 1.46
C GLY A 162 9.88 16.03 0.59
N GLU A 163 10.87 16.81 1.06
CA GLU A 163 11.46 17.95 0.32
C GLU A 163 12.18 17.52 -0.98
N ASN A 164 12.62 16.27 -1.08
CA ASN A 164 13.19 15.74 -2.33
C ASN A 164 12.12 15.46 -3.39
N SER A 165 10.88 15.25 -2.99
CA SER A 165 9.76 15.05 -3.90
C SER A 165 9.27 16.39 -4.43
N GLN A 166 9.50 16.66 -5.71
CA GLN A 166 9.05 17.89 -6.37
C GLN A 166 7.53 18.05 -6.31
N LEU A 167 6.83 16.93 -6.39
CA LEU A 167 5.37 16.90 -6.36
C LEU A 167 4.84 17.21 -4.96
N ASN A 168 5.42 16.61 -3.91
CA ASN A 168 5.02 16.90 -2.53
C ASN A 168 5.21 18.37 -2.21
N VAL A 169 6.38 18.96 -2.58
CA VAL A 169 6.62 20.40 -2.33
C VAL A 169 5.71 21.30 -3.14
N LEU A 170 5.33 20.90 -4.37
CA LEU A 170 4.35 21.64 -5.14
C LEU A 170 2.97 21.59 -4.45
N ASP A 171 2.55 20.40 -4.02
CA ASP A 171 1.28 20.18 -3.30
C ASP A 171 1.23 21.01 -2.01
N GLU A 172 2.25 20.91 -1.17
CA GLU A 172 2.36 21.73 0.06
C GLU A 172 2.21 23.23 -0.21
N ARG A 173 2.85 23.74 -1.26
CA ARG A 173 2.78 25.17 -1.59
C ARG A 173 1.43 25.56 -2.16
N VAL A 174 0.81 24.68 -2.92
CA VAL A 174 -0.55 24.88 -3.43
C VAL A 174 -1.56 24.87 -2.29
N MET A 175 -1.46 23.90 -1.38
CA MET A 175 -2.33 23.84 -0.20
C MET A 175 -2.12 25.05 0.72
N ALA A 176 -0.87 25.45 0.96
CA ALA A 176 -0.58 26.67 1.73
C ALA A 176 -1.09 27.95 1.07
N ALA A 177 -1.20 27.99 -0.24
CA ALA A 177 -1.81 29.10 -0.96
C ALA A 177 -3.34 28.99 -1.03
N ALA A 178 -3.88 27.79 -1.00
CA ALA A 178 -5.32 27.54 -1.02
C ALA A 178 -6.00 27.96 0.28
N TYR A 179 -5.35 27.80 1.42
CA TYR A 179 -5.88 28.16 2.73
C TYR A 179 -5.17 29.38 3.32
N ASN A 180 -5.94 30.39 3.71
CA ASN A 180 -5.40 31.60 4.37
C ASN A 180 -5.22 31.43 5.87
N PHE A 181 -6.18 30.76 6.52
CA PHE A 181 -6.26 30.67 7.98
C PHE A 181 -6.40 29.24 8.48
N HIS A 182 -7.02 28.35 7.70
CA HIS A 182 -7.27 27.00 8.14
C HIS A 182 -5.98 26.16 8.11
N ASN A 183 -5.81 25.30 9.10
CA ASN A 183 -4.61 24.45 9.23
C ASN A 183 -4.43 23.44 8.09
N TYR A 184 -5.43 23.20 7.25
CA TYR A 184 -5.26 22.40 6.03
C TYR A 184 -4.28 22.99 5.00
N GLY A 185 -3.96 24.26 5.14
CA GLY A 185 -2.87 24.88 4.39
C GLY A 185 -1.46 24.62 4.94
N LYS A 186 -1.33 23.85 6.03
CA LYS A 186 -0.05 23.47 6.62
C LYS A 186 0.21 21.97 6.38
N THR A 187 1.46 21.57 6.42
CA THR A 187 1.81 20.16 6.28
C THR A 187 1.55 19.40 7.58
N VAL A 188 1.15 18.14 7.47
CA VAL A 188 0.95 17.27 8.64
C VAL A 188 2.27 17.04 9.39
N ILE A 189 3.37 16.92 8.66
CA ILE A 189 4.69 16.78 9.25
C ILE A 189 5.18 18.06 9.96
N GLY A 190 4.54 19.20 9.65
CA GLY A 190 4.82 20.50 10.26
C GLY A 190 5.94 21.29 9.58
N ASP A 191 6.15 22.52 10.06
CA ASP A 191 7.28 23.35 9.66
C ASP A 191 8.55 22.88 10.41
N ARG A 192 9.67 22.85 9.70
CA ARG A 192 10.96 22.42 10.26
C ARG A 192 11.31 23.17 11.55
N THR A 193 11.05 24.47 11.58
CA THR A 193 11.41 25.29 12.74
C THR A 193 10.52 25.03 13.94
N ASP A 194 9.27 24.70 13.75
CA ASP A 194 8.35 24.32 14.83
C ASP A 194 8.74 22.96 15.39
N VAL A 195 8.88 21.97 14.51
CA VAL A 195 9.25 20.60 14.90
C VAL A 195 10.59 20.58 15.64
N GLU A 196 11.62 21.24 15.11
CA GLU A 196 12.97 21.26 15.74
C GLU A 196 13.05 21.99 17.07
N ARG A 197 12.07 22.83 17.39
CA ARG A 197 12.12 23.70 18.58
C ARG A 197 11.03 23.42 19.60
N VAL A 198 10.15 22.48 19.32
CA VAL A 198 9.06 22.17 20.25
C VAL A 198 9.60 21.76 21.64
N PRO A 199 9.19 22.43 22.72
CA PRO A 199 9.52 21.96 24.06
C PRO A 199 8.79 20.66 24.36
N ILE A 200 9.46 19.71 25.04
CA ILE A 200 8.83 18.43 25.43
C ILE A 200 7.59 18.63 26.30
N GLU A 201 7.57 19.69 27.09
CA GLU A 201 6.46 20.06 27.95
C GLU A 201 5.20 20.41 27.13
N ASN A 202 5.37 21.07 25.97
CA ASN A 202 4.24 21.39 25.07
C ASN A 202 3.69 20.10 24.44
N LEU A 203 4.58 19.18 24.05
CA LEU A 203 4.19 17.88 23.52
C LEU A 203 3.44 17.04 24.57
N ALA A 204 3.90 17.07 25.84
CA ALA A 204 3.20 16.41 26.95
C ALA A 204 1.81 17.04 27.19
N VAL A 205 1.68 18.37 27.09
CA VAL A 205 0.38 19.06 27.20
C VAL A 205 -0.54 18.64 26.06
N PHE A 206 -0.04 18.56 24.83
CA PHE A 206 -0.80 18.11 23.67
C PHE A 206 -1.27 16.66 23.83
N TYR A 207 -0.38 15.76 24.28
CA TYR A 207 -0.71 14.37 24.60
C TYR A 207 -1.84 14.26 25.60
N HIS A 208 -1.71 14.87 26.79
CA HIS A 208 -2.73 14.81 27.83
C HIS A 208 -4.04 15.53 27.47
N LYS A 209 -3.99 16.45 26.50
CA LYS A 209 -5.18 17.13 26.02
C LYS A 209 -6.01 16.24 25.10
N TYR A 210 -5.39 15.55 24.15
CA TYR A 210 -6.08 14.86 23.05
C TYR A 210 -6.13 13.34 23.20
N TYR A 211 -5.10 12.68 23.74
CA TYR A 211 -5.07 11.23 23.90
C TYR A 211 -5.90 10.80 25.11
N GLN A 212 -7.21 10.85 24.93
CA GLN A 212 -8.18 10.61 26.00
C GLN A 212 -9.36 9.79 25.44
N PRO A 213 -10.08 9.02 26.30
CA PRO A 213 -11.18 8.16 25.84
C PRO A 213 -12.31 8.89 25.11
N ASP A 214 -12.60 10.16 25.46
CA ASP A 214 -13.69 10.95 24.88
C ASP A 214 -13.32 11.64 23.57
N ASP A 215 -12.10 11.42 23.08
CA ASP A 215 -11.59 11.92 21.81
C ASP A 215 -11.01 10.75 20.97
N ALA A 216 -11.52 9.54 21.19
CA ALA A 216 -11.02 8.34 20.55
C ALA A 216 -12.11 7.34 20.19
N ASP A 217 -11.94 6.70 19.04
CA ASP A 217 -12.68 5.54 18.58
C ASP A 217 -11.78 4.31 18.58
N LEU A 218 -12.23 3.22 19.21
CA LEU A 218 -11.57 1.92 19.15
C LEU A 218 -12.29 1.01 18.18
N ILE A 219 -11.59 0.53 17.18
CA ILE A 219 -12.13 -0.39 16.16
C ILE A 219 -11.46 -1.75 16.29
N ILE A 220 -12.26 -2.80 16.50
CA ILE A 220 -11.79 -4.18 16.56
C ILE A 220 -12.43 -4.95 15.42
N ALA A 221 -11.61 -5.47 14.50
CA ALA A 221 -12.07 -6.20 13.34
C ALA A 221 -11.37 -7.56 13.23
N GLY A 222 -12.11 -8.62 12.82
CA GLY A 222 -11.56 -9.96 12.61
C GLY A 222 -12.18 -11.04 13.51
N GLN A 223 -11.41 -12.09 13.83
CA GLN A 223 -11.91 -13.27 14.51
C GLN A 223 -11.83 -13.14 16.04
N PHE A 224 -12.92 -12.72 16.66
CA PHE A 224 -13.06 -12.63 18.11
C PHE A 224 -14.52 -12.83 18.54
N ASP A 225 -14.72 -13.09 19.84
CA ASP A 225 -16.05 -13.09 20.46
C ASP A 225 -16.41 -11.65 20.92
N PRO A 226 -17.49 -11.05 20.38
CA PRO A 226 -17.86 -9.67 20.72
C PRO A 226 -18.12 -9.43 22.22
N SER A 227 -18.67 -10.42 22.92
CA SER A 227 -18.95 -10.29 24.35
C SER A 227 -17.66 -10.29 25.18
N LYS A 228 -16.70 -11.14 24.81
CA LYS A 228 -15.37 -11.17 25.41
C LYS A 228 -14.58 -9.88 25.11
N ALA A 229 -14.63 -9.41 23.85
CA ALA A 229 -13.97 -8.17 23.46
C ALA A 229 -14.48 -6.99 24.28
N LEU A 230 -15.80 -6.81 24.39
CA LEU A 230 -16.38 -5.76 25.23
C LEU A 230 -15.99 -5.90 26.71
N ALA A 231 -15.94 -7.13 27.22
CA ALA A 231 -15.49 -7.36 28.59
C ALA A 231 -14.01 -7.00 28.80
N MET A 232 -13.15 -7.29 27.81
CA MET A 232 -11.73 -6.89 27.82
C MET A 232 -11.58 -5.38 27.74
N VAL A 233 -12.27 -4.71 26.78
CA VAL A 233 -12.27 -3.24 26.66
C VAL A 233 -12.73 -2.58 27.95
N SER A 234 -13.76 -3.12 28.63
CA SER A 234 -14.21 -2.61 29.94
C SER A 234 -13.17 -2.68 31.05
N GLN A 235 -12.19 -3.56 30.92
CA GLN A 235 -11.10 -3.76 31.88
C GLN A 235 -9.81 -3.00 31.49
N THR A 236 -9.77 -2.43 30.31
CA THR A 236 -8.62 -1.73 29.71
C THR A 236 -9.01 -0.27 29.43
N LEU A 237 -9.04 0.17 28.17
CA LEU A 237 -9.40 1.54 27.78
C LEU A 237 -10.73 2.02 28.39
N GLY A 238 -11.73 1.14 28.50
CA GLY A 238 -13.03 1.45 29.13
C GLY A 238 -12.96 1.68 30.64
N ALA A 239 -11.89 1.24 31.31
CA ALA A 239 -11.66 1.47 32.73
C ALA A 239 -10.97 2.82 33.02
N LEU A 240 -10.41 3.47 31.99
CA LEU A 240 -9.81 4.79 32.13
C LEU A 240 -10.88 5.80 32.59
N PRO A 241 -10.51 6.78 33.45
CA PRO A 241 -11.45 7.76 33.93
C PRO A 241 -11.96 8.65 32.78
N ARG A 242 -13.22 9.10 32.90
CA ARG A 242 -13.72 10.14 31.98
C ARG A 242 -12.91 11.42 32.19
N PRO A 243 -12.39 12.04 31.13
CA PRO A 243 -11.64 13.29 31.26
C PRO A 243 -12.48 14.41 31.86
N SER A 244 -11.86 15.23 32.70
CA SER A 244 -12.50 16.40 33.31
C SER A 244 -12.35 17.67 32.48
N ARG A 245 -11.47 17.66 31.47
CA ARG A 245 -11.26 18.78 30.56
C ARG A 245 -12.44 18.97 29.60
N VAL A 246 -12.61 20.17 29.11
CA VAL A 246 -13.49 20.48 27.98
C VAL A 246 -12.61 20.60 26.73
N LEU A 247 -12.81 19.71 25.78
CA LEU A 247 -12.11 19.78 24.50
C LEU A 247 -12.81 20.82 23.61
N THR A 248 -12.12 21.93 23.39
CA THR A 248 -12.60 22.97 22.47
C THR A 248 -12.19 22.61 21.07
N GLN A 249 -13.15 22.37 20.21
CA GLN A 249 -12.88 22.14 18.77
C GLN A 249 -12.36 23.43 18.11
N PRO A 250 -11.48 23.32 17.11
CA PRO A 250 -11.08 24.46 16.29
C PRO A 250 -12.31 25.12 15.68
N TYR A 251 -12.37 26.46 15.72
CA TYR A 251 -13.47 27.26 15.18
C TYR A 251 -13.05 28.16 14.02
N THR A 252 -11.83 27.97 13.52
CA THR A 252 -11.33 28.68 12.37
C THR A 252 -12.04 28.18 11.11
N VAL A 253 -12.71 29.07 10.42
CA VAL A 253 -13.37 28.80 9.15
C VAL A 253 -12.58 29.49 8.05
N GLU A 254 -12.22 28.76 7.00
CA GLU A 254 -11.58 29.35 5.83
C GLU A 254 -12.58 30.30 5.13
N PRO A 255 -12.23 31.57 4.89
CA PRO A 255 -13.10 32.46 4.15
C PRO A 255 -13.25 32.02 2.69
N THR A 256 -14.41 32.33 2.09
CA THR A 256 -14.63 32.09 0.66
C THR A 256 -13.50 32.68 -0.17
N GLN A 257 -12.95 31.91 -1.06
CA GLN A 257 -11.88 32.36 -1.94
C GLN A 257 -12.43 33.40 -2.94
N GLU A 258 -11.79 34.56 -3.02
CA GLU A 258 -12.26 35.72 -3.78
C GLU A 258 -11.47 35.98 -5.08
N GLY A 259 -10.57 35.10 -5.42
CA GLY A 259 -9.78 35.23 -6.62
C GLY A 259 -8.84 34.05 -6.76
N GLU A 260 -8.44 33.82 -8.00
CA GLU A 260 -7.50 32.78 -8.36
C GLU A 260 -6.19 32.98 -7.61
N ARG A 261 -5.62 31.87 -7.11
CA ARG A 261 -4.31 31.88 -6.47
C ARG A 261 -3.34 31.11 -7.33
N PHE A 262 -2.09 31.60 -7.37
CA PHE A 262 -1.03 30.99 -8.14
C PHE A 262 0.16 30.68 -7.28
N VAL A 263 0.74 29.50 -7.52
CA VAL A 263 2.01 29.09 -6.97
C VAL A 263 2.93 28.71 -8.11
N THR A 264 4.05 29.39 -8.24
CA THR A 264 5.11 28.97 -9.17
C THR A 264 6.28 28.47 -8.36
N LEU A 265 6.56 27.19 -8.50
CA LEU A 265 7.78 26.58 -7.98
C LEU A 265 8.83 26.50 -9.07
N ARG A 266 9.99 27.06 -8.79
CA ARG A 266 11.19 26.91 -9.60
C ARG A 266 12.22 26.18 -8.77
N ARG A 267 12.26 24.85 -8.93
CA ARG A 267 13.27 23.99 -8.30
C ARG A 267 13.97 23.16 -9.37
N ILE A 268 15.18 22.76 -9.08
CA ILE A 268 15.92 21.82 -9.91
C ILE A 268 15.19 20.48 -9.91
N GLY A 269 14.99 19.90 -11.10
CA GLY A 269 14.28 18.64 -11.27
C GLY A 269 13.98 18.30 -12.72
N ASP A 270 13.53 17.08 -12.96
CA ASP A 270 13.41 16.52 -14.31
C ASP A 270 11.97 16.39 -14.79
N ILE A 271 11.00 16.92 -14.04
CA ILE A 271 9.59 16.90 -14.39
C ILE A 271 8.97 18.27 -14.35
N GLN A 272 8.01 18.51 -15.22
CA GLN A 272 7.05 19.59 -15.11
C GLN A 272 5.76 19.03 -14.52
N ALA A 273 5.11 19.80 -13.68
CA ALA A 273 3.84 19.40 -13.10
C ALA A 273 2.89 20.58 -12.91
N ILE A 274 1.61 20.29 -12.98
CA ILE A 274 0.53 21.19 -12.65
C ILE A 274 -0.29 20.54 -11.55
N ILE A 275 -0.58 21.29 -10.49
CA ILE A 275 -1.58 20.94 -9.48
C ILE A 275 -2.61 22.06 -9.48
N ALA A 276 -3.89 21.72 -9.58
CA ALA A 276 -4.97 22.67 -9.38
C ALA A 276 -5.87 22.14 -8.27
N VAL A 277 -6.18 22.98 -7.29
CA VAL A 277 -7.12 22.65 -6.22
C VAL A 277 -8.30 23.62 -6.23
N TYR A 278 -9.47 23.11 -5.88
CA TYR A 278 -10.72 23.84 -5.75
C TYR A 278 -11.33 23.50 -4.39
N HIS A 279 -11.72 24.50 -3.61
CA HIS A 279 -12.40 24.24 -2.34
C HIS A 279 -13.72 23.50 -2.57
N ILE A 280 -13.98 22.49 -1.76
CA ILE A 280 -15.20 21.68 -1.74
C ILE A 280 -15.76 21.63 -0.32
N PRO A 281 -17.04 21.25 -0.14
CA PRO A 281 -17.61 21.07 1.19
C PRO A 281 -16.92 20.00 2.02
N ALA A 282 -17.16 20.01 3.33
CA ALA A 282 -16.72 18.97 4.25
C ALA A 282 -17.29 17.57 3.90
N ALA A 283 -16.62 16.54 4.38
CA ALA A 283 -16.88 15.13 4.05
C ALA A 283 -18.33 14.65 4.26
N LEU A 284 -19.03 15.22 5.25
CA LEU A 284 -20.42 14.86 5.50
C LEU A 284 -21.45 15.61 4.64
N HIS A 285 -21.01 16.48 3.71
CA HIS A 285 -21.92 17.22 2.84
C HIS A 285 -22.49 16.33 1.73
N PRO A 286 -23.81 16.46 1.37
CA PRO A 286 -24.42 15.67 0.29
C PRO A 286 -23.77 15.79 -1.08
N ASP A 287 -23.00 16.85 -1.34
CA ASP A 287 -22.33 17.05 -2.61
C ASP A 287 -21.06 16.20 -2.76
N ILE A 288 -20.59 15.53 -1.71
CA ILE A 288 -19.37 14.70 -1.79
C ILE A 288 -19.57 13.50 -2.72
N ALA A 289 -20.69 12.82 -2.64
CA ALA A 289 -20.97 11.69 -3.54
C ALA A 289 -20.97 12.09 -5.04
N PRO A 290 -21.63 13.18 -5.47
CA PRO A 290 -21.48 13.71 -6.82
C PRO A 290 -20.04 14.16 -7.17
N LEU A 291 -19.28 14.72 -6.21
CA LEU A 291 -17.89 15.10 -6.41
C LEU A 291 -16.99 13.89 -6.64
N GLU A 292 -17.16 12.81 -5.86
CA GLU A 292 -16.45 11.56 -6.07
C GLU A 292 -16.71 10.95 -7.47
N VAL A 293 -17.97 10.96 -7.91
CA VAL A 293 -18.30 10.51 -9.26
C VAL A 293 -17.70 11.44 -10.31
N MET A 294 -17.72 12.75 -10.09
CA MET A 294 -17.09 13.75 -10.95
C MET A 294 -15.59 13.51 -11.10
N SER A 295 -14.91 13.25 -9.98
CA SER A 295 -13.47 12.94 -9.95
C SER A 295 -13.14 11.72 -10.81
N GLN A 296 -13.97 10.67 -10.77
CA GLN A 296 -13.81 9.49 -11.62
C GLN A 296 -14.12 9.79 -13.10
N VAL A 297 -15.15 10.57 -13.41
CA VAL A 297 -15.49 10.99 -14.78
C VAL A 297 -14.33 11.75 -15.40
N LEU A 298 -13.69 12.65 -14.65
CA LEU A 298 -12.59 13.47 -15.13
C LEU A 298 -11.22 12.76 -15.05
N GLY A 299 -10.89 12.20 -13.90
CA GLY A 299 -9.52 11.79 -13.55
C GLY A 299 -9.23 10.30 -13.69
N ALA A 300 -10.25 9.46 -13.92
CA ALA A 300 -10.04 8.02 -13.93
C ALA A 300 -8.96 7.59 -14.94
N PRO A 301 -8.00 6.74 -14.55
CA PRO A 301 -6.99 6.23 -15.46
C PRO A 301 -7.64 5.58 -16.70
N GLN A 302 -7.14 5.89 -17.88
CA GLN A 302 -7.51 5.32 -19.18
C GLN A 302 -8.89 5.75 -19.69
N THR A 303 -9.85 6.09 -18.86
CA THR A 303 -11.24 6.33 -19.25
C THR A 303 -11.69 7.76 -18.96
N GLY A 304 -11.05 8.43 -18.04
CA GLY A 304 -11.38 9.80 -17.64
C GLY A 304 -11.14 10.82 -18.74
N ARG A 305 -11.89 11.90 -18.72
CA ARG A 305 -11.80 12.96 -19.75
C ARG A 305 -10.42 13.63 -19.76
N LEU A 306 -9.79 13.83 -18.59
CA LEU A 306 -8.42 14.36 -18.48
C LEU A 306 -7.41 13.41 -19.12
N TYR A 307 -7.55 12.13 -18.87
CA TYR A 307 -6.67 11.13 -19.47
C TYR A 307 -6.75 11.17 -21.00
N LYS A 308 -7.96 11.17 -21.55
CA LYS A 308 -8.19 11.26 -23.00
C LYS A 308 -7.67 12.57 -23.59
N ALA A 309 -7.86 13.70 -22.89
CA ALA A 309 -7.47 15.01 -23.38
C ALA A 309 -5.96 15.26 -23.33
N LEU A 310 -5.27 14.69 -22.35
CA LEU A 310 -3.87 15.01 -22.06
C LEU A 310 -2.91 13.83 -22.32
N VAL A 311 -3.27 12.63 -21.83
CA VAL A 311 -2.37 11.48 -21.93
C VAL A 311 -2.47 10.79 -23.28
N ASP A 312 -3.69 10.55 -23.79
CA ASP A 312 -3.89 9.96 -25.14
C ASP A 312 -3.37 10.89 -26.23
N THR A 313 -3.46 12.21 -26.04
CA THR A 313 -2.92 13.22 -26.97
C THR A 313 -1.43 13.50 -26.80
N LYS A 314 -0.77 12.81 -25.85
CA LYS A 314 0.67 12.94 -25.55
C LYS A 314 1.08 14.33 -25.01
N LYS A 315 0.15 15.09 -24.47
CA LYS A 315 0.40 16.40 -23.84
C LYS A 315 0.87 16.25 -22.40
N ALA A 316 0.46 15.18 -21.71
CA ALA A 316 0.92 14.83 -20.37
C ALA A 316 1.35 13.37 -20.30
N VAL A 317 2.15 13.04 -19.31
CA VAL A 317 2.59 11.67 -19.01
C VAL A 317 1.60 10.96 -18.10
N ALA A 318 1.06 11.70 -17.13
CA ALA A 318 0.08 11.21 -16.17
C ALA A 318 -0.87 12.34 -15.77
N VAL A 319 -2.08 11.96 -15.42
CA VAL A 319 -3.09 12.84 -14.83
C VAL A 319 -3.86 12.08 -13.76
N SER A 320 -4.32 12.79 -12.74
CA SER A 320 -5.26 12.28 -11.75
C SER A 320 -6.16 13.42 -11.26
N MET A 321 -7.28 13.03 -10.66
CA MET A 321 -8.19 13.93 -9.98
C MET A 321 -8.86 13.19 -8.84
N GLY A 322 -9.04 13.86 -7.71
CA GLY A 322 -9.65 13.26 -6.52
C GLY A 322 -10.14 14.32 -5.53
N ALA A 323 -11.23 14.00 -4.86
CA ALA A 323 -11.75 14.79 -3.78
C ALA A 323 -11.01 14.44 -2.47
N ASN A 324 -10.34 15.42 -1.88
CA ASN A 324 -9.84 15.36 -0.52
C ASN A 324 -10.92 15.93 0.41
N ALA A 325 -11.96 15.13 0.62
CA ALA A 325 -13.02 15.45 1.56
C ALA A 325 -12.50 15.20 2.99
N MET A 326 -12.62 16.20 3.85
CA MET A 326 -12.07 16.22 5.20
C MET A 326 -13.15 16.63 6.21
N HIS A 327 -12.86 16.62 7.51
CA HIS A 327 -13.79 17.01 8.55
C HIS A 327 -14.36 18.43 8.34
N ASP A 328 -13.51 19.38 7.98
CA ASP A 328 -13.89 20.73 7.54
C ASP A 328 -13.80 20.84 5.99
N PRO A 329 -14.26 21.95 5.37
CA PRO A 329 -14.21 22.09 3.92
C PRO A 329 -12.83 21.80 3.32
N GLY A 330 -12.77 20.79 2.44
CA GLY A 330 -11.56 20.29 1.81
C GLY A 330 -11.30 20.84 0.41
N VAL A 331 -10.63 20.06 -0.41
CA VAL A 331 -10.32 20.46 -1.79
C VAL A 331 -10.53 19.31 -2.77
N GLU A 332 -10.94 19.63 -3.99
CA GLU A 332 -10.79 18.78 -5.16
C GLU A 332 -9.40 19.03 -5.75
N LEU A 333 -8.58 18.00 -5.89
CA LEU A 333 -7.21 18.08 -6.39
C LEU A 333 -7.10 17.50 -7.77
N VAL A 334 -6.55 18.26 -8.70
CA VAL A 334 -6.26 17.86 -10.09
C VAL A 334 -4.76 17.91 -10.29
N PHE A 335 -4.20 16.83 -10.82
CA PHE A 335 -2.77 16.70 -11.07
C PHE A 335 -2.47 16.35 -12.53
N ALA A 336 -1.43 16.96 -13.09
CA ALA A 336 -0.86 16.58 -14.38
C ALA A 336 0.67 16.62 -14.34
N GLN A 337 1.29 15.55 -14.81
CA GLN A 337 2.74 15.45 -14.99
C GLN A 337 3.10 15.55 -16.47
N LEU A 338 4.06 16.38 -16.78
CA LEU A 338 4.54 16.66 -18.12
C LEU A 338 6.00 16.28 -18.29
N LYS A 339 6.41 16.10 -19.54
CA LYS A 339 7.83 16.07 -19.90
C LYS A 339 8.43 17.48 -19.91
N PRO A 340 9.76 17.61 -19.70
CA PRO A 340 10.44 18.91 -19.69
C PRO A 340 10.34 19.71 -21.00
N ASP A 341 10.11 19.05 -22.13
CA ASP A 341 10.02 19.64 -23.46
C ASP A 341 8.60 20.00 -23.90
N GLN A 342 7.60 19.72 -23.07
CA GLN A 342 6.20 20.04 -23.34
C GLN A 342 5.85 21.46 -22.88
N SER A 343 4.94 22.11 -23.60
CA SER A 343 4.40 23.42 -23.22
C SER A 343 3.47 23.28 -22.03
N ILE A 344 3.85 23.83 -20.87
CA ILE A 344 3.03 23.82 -19.67
C ILE A 344 1.74 24.62 -19.88
N ASP A 345 1.84 25.76 -20.61
CA ASP A 345 0.69 26.60 -20.93
C ASP A 345 -0.37 25.85 -21.77
N ASP A 346 0.09 25.07 -22.77
CA ASP A 346 -0.82 24.25 -23.58
C ASP A 346 -1.52 23.15 -22.77
N VAL A 347 -0.77 22.52 -21.87
CA VAL A 347 -1.32 21.48 -21.00
C VAL A 347 -2.27 22.08 -19.98
N GLN A 348 -1.89 23.19 -19.35
CA GLN A 348 -2.74 23.94 -18.44
C GLN A 348 -4.07 24.33 -19.09
N GLN A 349 -4.01 24.89 -20.31
CA GLN A 349 -5.20 25.27 -21.04
C GLN A 349 -6.15 24.09 -21.28
N VAL A 350 -5.59 22.94 -21.71
CA VAL A 350 -6.39 21.72 -21.93
C VAL A 350 -6.94 21.16 -20.62
N LEU A 351 -6.11 21.11 -19.55
CA LEU A 351 -6.51 20.66 -18.22
C LEU A 351 -7.68 21.48 -17.69
N LEU A 352 -7.50 22.80 -17.62
CA LEU A 352 -8.52 23.70 -17.08
C LEU A 352 -9.79 23.69 -17.92
N LYS A 353 -9.66 23.66 -19.26
CA LYS A 353 -10.83 23.53 -20.14
C LYS A 353 -11.60 22.24 -19.92
N THR A 354 -10.91 21.15 -19.66
CA THR A 354 -11.55 19.84 -19.43
C THR A 354 -12.26 19.83 -18.07
N VAL A 355 -11.63 20.37 -17.04
CA VAL A 355 -12.14 20.38 -15.68
C VAL A 355 -13.31 21.36 -15.56
N GLU A 356 -13.05 22.66 -15.82
CA GLU A 356 -14.05 23.72 -15.66
C GLU A 356 -15.14 23.67 -16.74
N GLY A 357 -14.84 23.04 -17.87
CA GLY A 357 -15.80 22.84 -18.96
C GLY A 357 -16.90 21.83 -18.67
N LEU A 358 -16.75 20.98 -17.64
CA LEU A 358 -17.71 19.93 -17.32
C LEU A 358 -19.12 20.50 -17.00
N ALA A 359 -19.19 21.69 -16.47
CA ALA A 359 -20.48 22.38 -16.21
C ALA A 359 -21.25 22.72 -17.49
N THR A 360 -20.57 22.91 -18.62
CA THR A 360 -21.16 23.27 -19.93
C THR A 360 -21.13 22.10 -20.93
N ASP A 361 -20.33 21.10 -20.67
CA ASP A 361 -20.26 19.83 -21.41
C ASP A 361 -20.57 18.65 -20.45
N PRO A 362 -21.87 18.43 -20.14
CA PRO A 362 -22.28 17.44 -19.15
C PRO A 362 -21.73 16.04 -19.40
N PRO A 363 -21.48 15.26 -18.35
CA PRO A 363 -21.10 13.85 -18.54
C PRO A 363 -22.27 13.07 -19.13
N THR A 364 -21.97 12.09 -19.94
CA THR A 364 -22.95 11.12 -20.43
C THR A 364 -23.38 10.18 -19.31
N GLN A 365 -24.54 9.54 -19.47
CA GLN A 365 -24.98 8.49 -18.52
C GLN A 365 -23.93 7.37 -18.41
N GLU A 366 -23.33 6.97 -19.53
CA GLU A 366 -22.29 5.92 -19.57
C GLU A 366 -21.03 6.30 -18.78
N GLU A 367 -20.59 7.56 -18.83
CA GLU A 367 -19.45 8.04 -18.04
C GLU A 367 -19.75 7.99 -16.53
N VAL A 368 -20.95 8.40 -16.15
CA VAL A 368 -21.40 8.36 -14.76
C VAL A 368 -21.55 6.91 -14.26
N ASP A 369 -22.20 6.04 -15.04
CA ASP A 369 -22.37 4.64 -14.66
C ASP A 369 -21.03 3.91 -14.50
N ARG A 370 -20.06 4.19 -15.39
CA ARG A 370 -18.68 3.68 -15.30
C ARG A 370 -17.98 4.16 -14.02
N ALA A 371 -18.11 5.43 -13.70
CA ALA A 371 -17.54 6.03 -12.49
C ALA A 371 -18.12 5.35 -11.23
N LYS A 372 -19.43 5.20 -11.18
CA LYS A 372 -20.16 4.52 -10.09
C LYS A 372 -19.69 3.07 -9.93
N ALA A 373 -19.64 2.32 -11.03
CA ALA A 373 -19.20 0.92 -11.02
C ALA A 373 -17.77 0.76 -10.48
N ARG A 374 -16.88 1.71 -10.79
CA ARG A 374 -15.50 1.73 -10.28
C ARG A 374 -15.46 1.97 -8.77
N ILE A 375 -16.18 2.97 -8.29
CA ILE A 375 -16.27 3.29 -6.86
C ILE A 375 -16.87 2.09 -6.11
N GLU A 376 -17.99 1.57 -6.57
CA GLU A 376 -18.67 0.43 -5.97
C GLU A 376 -17.77 -0.80 -5.89
N LYS A 377 -17.09 -1.15 -6.99
CA LYS A 377 -16.11 -2.24 -7.00
C LYS A 377 -15.05 -2.07 -5.92
N ASN A 378 -14.46 -0.88 -5.79
CA ASN A 378 -13.40 -0.63 -4.82
C ASN A 378 -13.92 -0.80 -3.37
N ILE A 379 -15.10 -0.28 -3.09
CA ILE A 379 -15.75 -0.41 -1.77
C ILE A 379 -16.07 -1.87 -1.47
N GLU A 380 -16.67 -2.61 -2.41
CA GLU A 380 -17.03 -4.00 -2.19
C GLU A 380 -15.81 -4.90 -1.97
N LEU A 381 -14.72 -4.67 -2.70
CA LEU A 381 -13.48 -5.40 -2.50
C LEU A 381 -12.84 -5.07 -1.14
N ALA A 382 -12.86 -3.82 -0.74
CA ALA A 382 -12.33 -3.40 0.56
C ALA A 382 -13.10 -4.03 1.73
N LEU A 383 -14.42 -4.11 1.62
CA LEU A 383 -15.29 -4.76 2.62
C LEU A 383 -15.03 -6.27 2.82
N THR A 384 -14.27 -6.91 1.93
CA THR A 384 -13.88 -8.32 2.07
C THR A 384 -12.62 -8.54 2.93
N ASP A 385 -12.01 -7.45 3.40
CA ASP A 385 -10.81 -7.51 4.24
C ASP A 385 -11.04 -6.77 5.55
N SER A 386 -11.00 -7.50 6.67
CA SER A 386 -11.31 -6.95 7.99
C SER A 386 -10.32 -5.87 8.44
N GLN A 387 -9.05 -5.94 8.02
CA GLN A 387 -8.08 -4.90 8.31
C GLN A 387 -8.39 -3.63 7.51
N GLN A 388 -8.68 -3.75 6.22
CA GLN A 388 -9.07 -2.62 5.39
C GLN A 388 -10.33 -1.95 5.94
N VAL A 389 -11.32 -2.74 6.38
CA VAL A 389 -12.53 -2.22 7.04
C VAL A 389 -12.15 -1.41 8.29
N ALA A 390 -11.29 -1.95 9.17
CA ALA A 390 -10.90 -1.24 10.38
C ALA A 390 -10.22 0.11 10.09
N LEU A 391 -9.34 0.16 9.10
CA LEU A 391 -8.62 1.38 8.73
C LEU A 391 -9.54 2.40 8.05
N MET A 392 -10.42 1.95 7.15
CA MET A 392 -11.36 2.85 6.49
C MET A 392 -12.38 3.44 7.46
N LEU A 393 -12.95 2.61 8.33
CA LEU A 393 -13.88 3.14 9.36
C LEU A 393 -13.19 4.19 10.24
N GLY A 394 -11.89 3.99 10.55
CA GLY A 394 -11.09 4.98 11.26
C GLY A 394 -10.93 6.29 10.51
N GLY A 395 -10.66 6.23 9.21
CA GLY A 395 -10.57 7.42 8.35
C GLY A 395 -11.88 8.22 8.37
N TYR A 396 -12.99 7.55 8.09
CA TYR A 396 -14.31 8.21 8.08
C TYR A 396 -14.78 8.65 9.47
N ALA A 397 -14.32 8.02 10.55
CA ALA A 397 -14.57 8.53 11.90
C ALA A 397 -13.88 9.88 12.12
N GLY A 398 -12.63 10.04 11.67
CA GLY A 398 -11.92 11.32 11.68
C GLY A 398 -12.60 12.40 10.84
N ASP A 399 -13.21 12.03 9.73
CA ASP A 399 -14.00 12.94 8.87
C ASP A 399 -15.35 13.35 9.51
N GLY A 400 -15.73 12.72 10.62
CA GLY A 400 -16.87 13.11 11.45
C GLY A 400 -17.89 12.03 11.79
N ASP A 401 -17.99 10.95 11.04
CA ASP A 401 -18.87 9.79 11.35
C ASP A 401 -18.47 8.56 10.51
N TRP A 402 -18.10 7.47 11.15
CA TRP A 402 -17.71 6.23 10.48
C TRP A 402 -18.78 5.66 9.51
N ARG A 403 -20.07 5.96 9.73
CA ARG A 403 -21.17 5.51 8.88
C ARG A 403 -21.20 6.20 7.51
N SER A 404 -20.49 7.31 7.38
CA SER A 404 -20.37 8.04 6.11
C SER A 404 -19.72 7.19 5.02
N PHE A 405 -18.91 6.21 5.36
CA PHE A 405 -18.42 5.19 4.43
C PHE A 405 -19.56 4.46 3.69
N TYR A 406 -20.54 3.93 4.43
CA TYR A 406 -21.67 3.24 3.85
C TYR A 406 -22.65 4.21 3.17
N LEU A 407 -22.86 5.36 3.79
CA LEU A 407 -23.73 6.40 3.24
C LEU A 407 -23.20 6.91 1.88
N MET A 408 -21.90 7.16 1.78
CA MET A 408 -21.22 7.54 0.54
C MET A 408 -21.50 6.54 -0.59
N ARG A 409 -21.31 5.26 -0.35
CA ARG A 409 -21.62 4.20 -1.32
C ARG A 409 -23.06 4.28 -1.79
N ASP A 410 -24.01 4.39 -0.86
CA ASP A 410 -25.44 4.41 -1.17
C ASP A 410 -25.85 5.69 -1.90
N GLU A 411 -25.16 6.79 -1.65
CA GLU A 411 -25.38 8.07 -2.34
C GLU A 411 -24.75 8.09 -3.73
N VAL A 412 -23.54 7.57 -3.89
CA VAL A 412 -22.89 7.43 -5.20
C VAL A 412 -23.80 6.69 -6.18
N ASN A 413 -24.49 5.62 -5.72
CA ASN A 413 -25.41 4.87 -6.55
C ASN A 413 -26.63 5.67 -7.05
N LYS A 414 -26.94 6.79 -6.42
CA LYS A 414 -28.06 7.67 -6.81
C LYS A 414 -27.63 8.83 -7.70
N VAL A 415 -26.33 9.10 -7.82
CA VAL A 415 -25.79 10.22 -8.60
C VAL A 415 -26.20 10.13 -10.07
N THR A 416 -26.62 11.25 -10.62
CA THR A 416 -27.01 11.42 -12.01
C THR A 416 -26.04 12.35 -12.75
N PRO A 417 -26.03 12.36 -14.11
CA PRO A 417 -25.27 13.35 -14.86
C PRO A 417 -25.60 14.81 -14.49
N ALA A 418 -26.84 15.08 -14.11
CA ALA A 418 -27.28 16.41 -13.68
C ALA A 418 -26.64 16.82 -12.35
N ASP A 419 -26.48 15.87 -11.40
CA ASP A 419 -25.81 16.13 -10.13
C ASP A 419 -24.34 16.43 -10.33
N VAL A 420 -23.65 15.64 -11.16
CA VAL A 420 -22.24 15.88 -11.53
C VAL A 420 -22.08 17.27 -12.20
N THR A 421 -22.97 17.63 -13.11
CA THR A 421 -22.95 18.92 -13.78
C THR A 421 -23.18 20.06 -12.78
N ARG A 422 -24.10 19.89 -11.85
CA ARG A 422 -24.41 20.86 -10.81
C ARG A 422 -23.20 21.14 -9.91
N VAL A 423 -22.55 20.10 -9.38
CA VAL A 423 -21.38 20.28 -8.50
C VAL A 423 -20.17 20.82 -9.29
N ALA A 424 -19.98 20.40 -10.53
CA ALA A 424 -18.98 21.01 -11.39
C ALA A 424 -19.20 22.54 -11.55
N GLY A 425 -20.41 22.96 -11.83
CA GLY A 425 -20.78 24.38 -11.93
C GLY A 425 -20.71 25.15 -10.62
N ALA A 426 -20.88 24.46 -9.48
CA ALA A 426 -20.76 25.07 -8.16
C ALA A 426 -19.31 25.30 -7.73
N TYR A 427 -18.44 24.31 -7.92
CA TYR A 427 -17.12 24.29 -7.30
C TYR A 427 -15.95 24.44 -8.28
N LEU A 428 -16.03 23.90 -9.49
CA LEU A 428 -14.97 23.98 -10.48
C LEU A 428 -14.99 25.32 -11.21
N LYS A 429 -14.79 26.41 -10.45
CA LYS A 429 -14.73 27.77 -10.95
C LYS A 429 -13.33 28.33 -10.81
N SER A 430 -12.95 29.20 -11.73
CA SER A 430 -11.66 29.85 -11.66
C SER A 430 -11.46 30.64 -10.37
N SER A 431 -12.53 31.27 -9.82
CA SER A 431 -12.44 31.97 -8.53
C SER A 431 -12.18 31.09 -7.33
N ASN A 432 -12.49 29.81 -7.45
CA ASN A 432 -12.29 28.82 -6.39
C ASN A 432 -11.00 28.02 -6.59
N ARG A 433 -10.17 28.41 -7.57
CA ARG A 433 -8.98 27.66 -7.96
C ARG A 433 -7.71 28.22 -7.36
N THR A 434 -6.89 27.33 -6.80
CA THR A 434 -5.48 27.59 -6.56
C THR A 434 -4.67 26.69 -7.49
N LEU A 435 -3.85 27.32 -8.35
CA LEU A 435 -3.05 26.64 -9.35
C LEU A 435 -1.59 26.67 -8.97
N GLY A 436 -0.97 25.51 -8.91
CA GLY A 436 0.47 25.34 -8.76
C GLY A 436 1.10 24.83 -10.01
N GLU A 437 2.15 25.45 -10.40
CA GLU A 437 2.98 25.04 -11.50
C GLU A 437 4.44 24.97 -11.07
N PHE A 438 5.16 24.04 -11.66
CA PHE A 438 6.52 24.32 -11.99
C PHE A 438 6.55 25.24 -13.22
N ILE A 439 5.98 26.56 -13.14
CA ILE A 439 5.89 27.80 -13.97
C ILE A 439 4.43 28.32 -14.33
N PRO A 440 4.05 29.68 -14.51
CA PRO A 440 2.84 30.46 -14.05
C PRO A 440 1.59 30.73 -14.93
N THR A 441 0.41 31.24 -14.38
CA THR A 441 -0.69 32.05 -15.03
C THR A 441 -1.88 32.69 -14.23
N LYS A 442 -3.07 33.01 -14.79
CA LYS A 442 -4.08 34.05 -14.39
C LYS A 442 -5.59 33.76 -14.58
N THR A 443 -6.52 34.29 -13.88
CA THR A 443 -7.68 35.17 -13.62
C THR A 443 -9.02 34.55 -13.09
N PRO A 444 -9.96 35.26 -12.41
CA PRO A 444 -10.84 34.80 -11.29
C PRO A 444 -12.38 34.87 -11.44
N ASP A 445 -13.17 34.15 -10.56
CA ASP A 445 -14.65 34.14 -10.27
C ASP A 445 -14.91 33.40 -8.91
N ARG A 446 -16.15 33.30 -8.29
CA ARG A 446 -16.40 32.82 -6.90
C ARG A 446 -17.31 31.61 -6.77
N ALA A 447 -17.11 30.75 -5.77
CA ALA A 447 -18.01 29.69 -5.32
C ALA A 447 -18.36 29.80 -3.82
N GLU A 448 -19.61 29.53 -3.46
CA GLU A 448 -20.01 29.37 -2.06
C GLU A 448 -19.95 27.91 -1.66
N ILE A 449 -19.28 27.61 -0.52
CA ILE A 449 -19.20 26.27 0.02
C ILE A 449 -20.21 26.14 1.16
N PRO A 450 -21.20 25.21 1.05
CA PRO A 450 -22.24 25.05 2.07
C PRO A 450 -21.66 24.57 3.40
N ALA A 451 -22.33 24.94 4.48
CA ALA A 451 -21.97 24.39 5.80
C ALA A 451 -22.21 22.88 5.88
N THR A 452 -21.40 22.22 6.72
CA THR A 452 -21.58 20.79 7.00
C THR A 452 -22.96 20.53 7.62
N PRO A 453 -23.74 19.59 7.09
CA PRO A 453 -25.04 19.24 7.69
C PRO A 453 -24.84 18.53 9.04
N ASP A 454 -25.89 18.63 9.90
CA ASP A 454 -25.88 17.85 11.15
C ASP A 454 -25.81 16.34 10.89
N PRO A 455 -24.77 15.65 11.35
CA PRO A 455 -24.62 14.20 11.15
C PRO A 455 -25.85 13.41 11.67
N ALA A 456 -26.37 13.77 12.84
CA ALA A 456 -27.52 13.09 13.44
C ALA A 456 -28.76 13.16 12.55
N ALA A 457 -29.03 14.33 11.94
CA ALA A 457 -30.15 14.49 11.01
C ALA A 457 -29.95 13.66 9.73
N ARG A 458 -28.69 13.58 9.21
CA ARG A 458 -28.35 12.84 8.00
C ARG A 458 -28.48 11.31 8.17
N PHE A 459 -28.15 10.80 9.36
CA PHE A 459 -28.20 9.35 9.64
C PHE A 459 -29.45 8.87 10.34
N LYS A 460 -30.43 9.77 10.64
CA LYS A 460 -31.60 9.46 11.45
C LYS A 460 -32.37 8.20 11.02
N ASP A 461 -32.52 8.00 9.71
CA ASP A 461 -33.32 6.90 9.14
C ASP A 461 -32.43 5.96 8.29
N TYR A 462 -31.08 6.04 8.46
CA TYR A 462 -30.16 5.22 7.69
C TYR A 462 -29.85 3.90 8.40
N HIS A 463 -30.11 2.80 7.73
CA HIS A 463 -29.92 1.45 8.27
C HIS A 463 -28.86 0.61 7.51
N GLY A 464 -28.30 1.16 6.44
CA GLY A 464 -27.36 0.41 5.59
C GLY A 464 -28.00 -0.65 4.71
N GLY A 465 -27.18 -1.42 4.01
CA GLY A 465 -27.61 -2.57 3.22
C GLY A 465 -27.56 -3.88 4.00
N ALA A 466 -27.66 -5.00 3.30
CA ALA A 466 -27.50 -6.31 3.90
C ALA A 466 -26.01 -6.57 4.26
N ALA A 467 -25.79 -7.20 5.39
CA ALA A 467 -24.45 -7.61 5.79
C ALA A 467 -23.83 -8.59 4.77
N ILE A 468 -22.54 -8.44 4.51
CA ILE A 468 -21.79 -9.33 3.62
C ILE A 468 -21.71 -10.73 4.24
N GLN A 469 -21.87 -11.76 3.41
CA GLN A 469 -21.80 -13.16 3.84
C GLN A 469 -20.43 -13.46 4.49
N GLU A 470 -20.46 -14.07 5.67
CA GLU A 470 -19.25 -14.48 6.39
C GLU A 470 -18.53 -15.66 5.71
N GLY A 471 -17.20 -15.71 5.86
CA GLY A 471 -16.37 -16.81 5.45
C GLY A 471 -16.40 -17.99 6.45
N GLU A 472 -15.64 -19.03 6.16
CA GLU A 472 -15.40 -20.13 7.08
C GLU A 472 -14.31 -19.81 8.10
N THR A 473 -14.35 -20.46 9.27
CA THR A 473 -13.20 -20.50 10.17
C THR A 473 -12.06 -21.27 9.49
N PHE A 474 -10.88 -20.62 9.42
CA PHE A 474 -9.78 -21.12 8.61
C PHE A 474 -8.52 -21.42 9.44
N ASP A 475 -7.95 -22.61 9.23
CA ASP A 475 -6.64 -22.99 9.75
C ASP A 475 -5.57 -22.75 8.65
N PRO A 476 -4.63 -21.79 8.82
CA PRO A 476 -3.63 -21.42 7.82
C PRO A 476 -2.38 -22.32 7.82
N THR A 477 -2.42 -23.48 8.49
CA THR A 477 -1.28 -24.39 8.49
C THR A 477 -1.00 -24.94 7.09
N PRO A 478 0.29 -25.10 6.69
CA PRO A 478 0.62 -25.69 5.40
C PRO A 478 -0.01 -27.06 5.16
N GLN A 479 -0.14 -27.87 6.20
CA GLN A 479 -0.73 -29.20 6.13
C GLN A 479 -2.22 -29.14 5.80
N ASN A 480 -2.97 -28.24 6.45
CA ASN A 480 -4.41 -28.08 6.19
C ASN A 480 -4.66 -27.56 4.78
N ILE A 481 -3.89 -26.54 4.36
CA ILE A 481 -4.01 -26.00 2.99
C ILE A 481 -3.69 -27.10 1.98
N GLU A 482 -2.56 -27.81 2.13
CA GLU A 482 -2.13 -28.85 1.21
C GLU A 482 -3.14 -30.00 1.10
N ALA A 483 -3.77 -30.39 2.20
CA ALA A 483 -4.78 -31.44 2.20
C ALA A 483 -6.05 -31.07 1.41
N ARG A 484 -6.30 -29.78 1.22
CA ARG A 484 -7.47 -29.24 0.48
C ARG A 484 -7.13 -28.87 -0.97
N VAL A 485 -5.85 -28.76 -1.31
CA VAL A 485 -5.42 -28.39 -2.66
C VAL A 485 -5.76 -29.47 -3.68
N ILE A 486 -6.41 -29.08 -4.75
CA ILE A 486 -6.75 -29.95 -5.89
C ILE A 486 -5.83 -29.59 -7.05
N ARG A 487 -5.08 -30.57 -7.56
CA ARG A 487 -4.16 -30.40 -8.70
C ARG A 487 -4.66 -31.11 -9.94
N ALA A 488 -4.43 -30.49 -11.09
CA ALA A 488 -4.69 -31.07 -12.39
C ALA A 488 -3.64 -30.58 -13.39
N LYS A 489 -3.45 -31.31 -14.47
CA LYS A 489 -2.61 -30.90 -15.60
C LYS A 489 -3.48 -30.82 -16.84
N LEU A 490 -3.38 -29.71 -17.57
CA LEU A 490 -4.13 -29.49 -18.81
C LEU A 490 -3.47 -30.22 -20.00
N PRO A 491 -4.19 -30.42 -21.13
CA PRO A 491 -3.65 -31.13 -22.29
C PRO A 491 -2.39 -30.52 -22.91
N ASN A 492 -2.19 -29.19 -22.80
CA ASN A 492 -1.02 -28.46 -23.27
C ASN A 492 0.20 -28.49 -22.33
N GLY A 493 0.02 -29.03 -21.12
CA GLY A 493 1.07 -29.09 -20.10
C GLY A 493 0.88 -28.15 -18.91
N LEU A 494 0.04 -27.13 -19.04
CA LEU A 494 -0.23 -26.13 -18.00
C LEU A 494 -0.75 -26.81 -16.70
N LYS A 495 -0.21 -26.43 -15.56
CA LYS A 495 -0.64 -26.94 -14.27
C LYS A 495 -1.83 -26.11 -13.78
N LEU A 496 -2.82 -26.76 -13.19
CA LEU A 496 -3.97 -26.11 -12.54
C LEU A 496 -4.01 -26.53 -11.06
N VAL A 497 -3.92 -25.55 -10.20
CA VAL A 497 -3.98 -25.72 -8.75
C VAL A 497 -5.19 -24.96 -8.21
N MET A 498 -6.01 -25.62 -7.42
CA MET A 498 -7.26 -25.07 -6.90
C MET A 498 -7.31 -25.26 -5.38
N PHE A 499 -7.55 -24.17 -4.68
CA PHE A 499 -7.75 -24.16 -3.24
C PHE A 499 -9.12 -23.59 -2.89
N PRO A 500 -10.17 -24.44 -2.88
CA PRO A 500 -11.53 -23.99 -2.56
C PRO A 500 -11.66 -23.68 -1.07
N LYS A 501 -12.18 -22.47 -0.76
CA LYS A 501 -12.37 -21.97 0.60
C LYS A 501 -13.58 -21.04 0.61
N LYS A 502 -14.47 -21.14 1.61
CA LYS A 502 -15.54 -20.17 1.80
C LYS A 502 -14.96 -18.87 2.35
N THR A 503 -15.01 -17.81 1.57
CA THR A 503 -14.45 -16.50 1.89
C THR A 503 -15.55 -15.51 2.24
N ARG A 504 -15.20 -14.45 2.98
CA ARG A 504 -16.10 -13.33 3.21
C ARG A 504 -16.47 -12.65 1.89
N GLY A 505 -17.76 -12.42 1.66
CA GLY A 505 -18.27 -11.83 0.42
C GLY A 505 -18.03 -12.65 -0.84
N GLY A 506 -17.60 -13.91 -0.73
CA GLY A 506 -17.37 -14.79 -1.88
C GLY A 506 -16.14 -14.39 -2.70
N THR A 507 -15.09 -13.83 -2.09
CA THR A 507 -13.87 -13.44 -2.80
C THR A 507 -13.12 -14.62 -3.38
N VAL A 508 -12.53 -14.41 -4.55
CA VAL A 508 -11.63 -15.36 -5.21
C VAL A 508 -10.43 -14.60 -5.73
N SER A 509 -9.24 -15.13 -5.45
CA SER A 509 -7.99 -14.69 -6.05
C SER A 509 -7.44 -15.77 -6.97
N ALA A 510 -6.80 -15.36 -8.08
CA ALA A 510 -6.06 -16.31 -8.89
C ALA A 510 -4.76 -15.68 -9.41
N THR A 511 -3.76 -16.54 -9.57
CA THR A 511 -2.46 -16.21 -10.15
C THR A 511 -2.24 -17.09 -11.37
N ILE A 512 -1.81 -16.47 -12.48
CA ILE A 512 -1.43 -17.19 -13.71
C ILE A 512 0.00 -16.80 -14.03
N ASP A 513 0.91 -17.76 -13.97
CA ASP A 513 2.31 -17.56 -14.32
C ASP A 513 2.64 -18.41 -15.54
N LEU A 514 2.96 -17.75 -16.65
CA LEU A 514 3.39 -18.41 -17.89
C LEU A 514 4.84 -18.06 -18.18
N ARG A 515 5.60 -19.06 -18.58
CA ARG A 515 7.04 -18.94 -18.85
C ARG A 515 7.35 -19.38 -20.26
N PHE A 516 8.32 -18.73 -20.87
CA PHE A 516 8.66 -18.98 -22.26
C PHE A 516 10.12 -18.60 -22.59
N GLY A 517 10.60 -19.18 -23.69
CA GLY A 517 11.95 -18.95 -24.21
C GLY A 517 13.05 -19.58 -23.37
N ASP A 518 14.26 -19.35 -23.82
CA ASP A 518 15.50 -19.75 -23.19
C ASP A 518 16.57 -18.65 -23.36
N GLU A 519 17.72 -18.80 -22.77
CA GLU A 519 18.82 -17.83 -22.81
C GLU A 519 19.17 -17.39 -24.24
N LYS A 520 19.15 -18.29 -25.19
CA LYS A 520 19.49 -18.01 -26.58
C LYS A 520 18.37 -17.31 -27.33
N SER A 521 17.14 -17.79 -27.20
CA SER A 521 15.99 -17.26 -27.93
C SER A 521 15.55 -15.88 -27.40
N LEU A 522 15.81 -15.58 -26.14
CA LEU A 522 15.46 -14.32 -25.49
C LEU A 522 16.54 -13.22 -25.64
N PHE A 523 17.71 -13.58 -26.17
CA PHE A 523 18.82 -12.64 -26.30
C PHE A 523 18.46 -11.42 -27.13
N ASN A 524 18.73 -10.21 -26.67
CA ASN A 524 18.34 -8.91 -27.22
C ASN A 524 16.81 -8.66 -27.32
N LYS A 525 15.99 -9.33 -26.48
CA LYS A 525 14.53 -9.22 -26.55
C LYS A 525 13.89 -8.62 -25.29
N SER A 526 14.66 -8.19 -24.31
CA SER A 526 14.14 -7.67 -23.04
C SER A 526 13.17 -6.51 -23.23
N ALA A 527 13.53 -5.50 -24.02
CA ALA A 527 12.66 -4.34 -24.27
C ALA A 527 11.35 -4.75 -24.98
N ALA A 528 11.46 -5.62 -25.99
CA ALA A 528 10.29 -6.11 -26.74
C ALA A 528 9.36 -6.95 -25.85
N GLY A 529 9.92 -7.83 -25.00
CA GLY A 529 9.15 -8.67 -24.07
C GLY A 529 8.40 -7.86 -23.02
N THR A 530 9.10 -6.94 -22.40
CA THR A 530 8.48 -6.05 -21.40
C THR A 530 7.43 -5.13 -22.03
N MET A 531 7.65 -4.66 -23.25
CA MET A 531 6.67 -3.86 -24.00
C MET A 531 5.44 -4.68 -24.39
N ALA A 532 5.62 -5.90 -24.90
CA ALA A 532 4.53 -6.79 -25.24
C ALA A 532 3.62 -7.06 -24.04
N GLY A 533 4.21 -7.37 -22.87
CA GLY A 533 3.47 -7.56 -21.63
C GLY A 533 2.69 -6.31 -21.20
N GLY A 534 3.31 -5.13 -21.27
CA GLY A 534 2.67 -3.87 -20.91
C GLY A 534 1.51 -3.45 -21.83
N LEU A 535 1.42 -4.04 -23.02
CA LEU A 535 0.36 -3.76 -23.98
C LEU A 535 -0.86 -4.68 -23.85
N LEU A 536 -0.78 -5.77 -23.10
CA LEU A 536 -1.88 -6.76 -22.99
C LEU A 536 -3.17 -6.14 -22.44
N MET A 537 -3.06 -5.23 -21.51
CA MET A 537 -4.21 -4.51 -20.91
C MET A 537 -4.69 -3.31 -21.74
N ARG A 538 -4.10 -3.05 -22.92
CA ARG A 538 -4.36 -1.82 -23.68
C ARG A 538 -5.30 -2.00 -24.87
N GLY A 539 -5.71 -3.23 -25.16
CA GLY A 539 -6.68 -3.53 -26.22
C GLY A 539 -6.63 -5.00 -26.59
N THR A 540 -7.79 -5.55 -26.92
CA THR A 540 -7.96 -6.88 -27.51
C THR A 540 -8.48 -6.73 -28.94
N THR A 541 -8.67 -7.85 -29.63
CA THR A 541 -9.29 -7.86 -30.96
C THR A 541 -10.75 -7.40 -30.96
N THR A 542 -11.42 -7.46 -29.78
CA THR A 542 -12.85 -7.13 -29.65
C THR A 542 -13.09 -5.91 -28.75
N LYS A 543 -12.13 -5.50 -27.93
CA LYS A 543 -12.28 -4.42 -26.95
C LYS A 543 -11.13 -3.44 -27.03
N ASN A 544 -11.45 -2.16 -26.99
CA ASN A 544 -10.45 -1.13 -26.72
C ASN A 544 -10.16 -1.06 -25.21
N ARG A 545 -9.18 -0.25 -24.85
CA ARG A 545 -8.71 -0.08 -23.47
C ARG A 545 -9.80 0.37 -22.50
N GLN A 546 -10.68 1.28 -22.93
CA GLN A 546 -11.81 1.73 -22.13
C GLN A 546 -12.79 0.58 -21.87
N GLN A 547 -13.15 -0.18 -22.91
CA GLN A 547 -14.06 -1.31 -22.77
C GLN A 547 -13.49 -2.43 -21.90
N ILE A 548 -12.18 -2.63 -21.92
CA ILE A 548 -11.51 -3.55 -20.98
C ILE A 548 -11.69 -3.07 -19.53
N GLN A 549 -11.49 -1.77 -19.30
CA GLN A 549 -11.67 -1.20 -17.96
C GLN A 549 -13.13 -1.29 -17.51
N ASP A 550 -14.07 -0.91 -18.39
CA ASP A 550 -15.52 -0.99 -18.07
C ASP A 550 -15.95 -2.42 -17.72
N GLU A 551 -15.44 -3.39 -18.46
CA GLU A 551 -15.75 -4.81 -18.21
C GLU A 551 -15.09 -5.31 -16.92
N THR A 552 -13.87 -4.88 -16.63
CA THR A 552 -13.18 -5.19 -15.39
C THR A 552 -13.97 -4.64 -14.19
N ASP A 553 -14.46 -3.41 -14.28
CA ASP A 553 -15.26 -2.76 -13.24
C ASP A 553 -16.64 -3.44 -13.08
N ARG A 554 -17.31 -3.75 -14.21
CA ARG A 554 -18.58 -4.51 -14.21
C ARG A 554 -18.45 -5.85 -13.52
N LEU A 555 -17.32 -6.53 -13.71
CA LEU A 555 -17.01 -7.83 -13.09
C LEU A 555 -16.53 -7.68 -11.64
N LYS A 556 -16.48 -6.46 -11.08
CA LYS A 556 -15.92 -6.20 -9.74
C LYS A 556 -14.56 -6.87 -9.58
N ALA A 557 -13.78 -6.85 -10.65
CA ALA A 557 -12.49 -7.53 -10.73
C ALA A 557 -11.33 -6.54 -10.63
N GLN A 558 -10.25 -7.03 -10.06
CA GLN A 558 -8.93 -6.44 -10.21
C GLN A 558 -8.11 -7.42 -11.06
N ILE A 559 -7.62 -6.97 -12.20
CA ILE A 559 -6.77 -7.77 -13.08
C ILE A 559 -5.49 -6.98 -13.29
N ASN A 560 -4.37 -7.56 -12.91
CA ASN A 560 -3.06 -6.99 -13.16
C ASN A 560 -2.24 -7.97 -13.99
N ILE A 561 -1.71 -7.51 -15.12
CA ILE A 561 -0.85 -8.30 -16.01
C ILE A 561 0.51 -7.65 -16.08
N THR A 562 1.53 -8.37 -15.63
CA THR A 562 2.92 -7.92 -15.69
C THR A 562 3.71 -8.84 -16.61
N GLY A 563 4.22 -8.28 -17.69
CA GLY A 563 5.09 -9.00 -18.61
C GLY A 563 6.56 -8.70 -18.36
N HIS A 564 7.34 -9.77 -18.34
CA HIS A 564 8.79 -9.75 -18.24
C HIS A 564 9.42 -10.33 -19.50
N SER A 565 10.75 -10.29 -19.57
CA SER A 565 11.48 -10.80 -20.73
C SER A 565 11.36 -12.32 -20.96
N SER A 566 10.93 -13.09 -19.95
CA SER A 566 10.85 -14.57 -20.02
C SER A 566 9.56 -15.13 -19.43
N SER A 567 8.65 -14.26 -19.02
CA SER A 567 7.39 -14.68 -18.38
C SER A 567 6.32 -13.59 -18.46
N VAL A 568 5.09 -13.99 -18.23
CA VAL A 568 3.98 -13.11 -17.91
C VAL A 568 3.27 -13.64 -16.68
N SER A 569 3.04 -12.75 -15.73
CA SER A 569 2.28 -13.01 -14.51
C SER A 569 0.98 -12.23 -14.52
N VAL A 570 -0.10 -12.89 -14.14
CA VAL A 570 -1.41 -12.29 -13.93
C VAL A 570 -1.81 -12.52 -12.49
N SER A 571 -2.14 -11.46 -11.79
CA SER A 571 -2.88 -11.53 -10.54
C SER A 571 -4.30 -11.01 -10.78
N LEU A 572 -5.28 -11.76 -10.32
CA LEU A 572 -6.68 -11.32 -10.38
C LEU A 572 -7.38 -11.57 -9.05
N ARG A 573 -8.29 -10.67 -8.72
CA ARG A 573 -9.20 -10.78 -7.58
C ARG A 573 -10.61 -10.38 -8.02
N THR A 574 -11.61 -11.16 -7.64
CA THR A 574 -13.01 -10.90 -7.95
C THR A 574 -13.92 -11.64 -6.96
N LEU A 575 -15.22 -11.64 -7.21
CA LEU A 575 -16.20 -12.42 -6.46
C LEU A 575 -16.53 -13.72 -7.22
N ASP A 576 -16.95 -14.75 -6.50
CA ASP A 576 -17.30 -16.08 -7.04
C ASP A 576 -18.30 -16.00 -8.21
N ALA A 577 -19.31 -15.14 -8.08
CA ALA A 577 -20.32 -14.92 -9.12
C ALA A 577 -19.74 -14.40 -10.44
N ASN A 578 -18.60 -13.71 -10.40
CA ASN A 578 -17.97 -13.08 -11.56
C ASN A 578 -16.70 -13.81 -12.03
N LEU A 579 -16.22 -14.82 -11.29
CA LEU A 579 -14.95 -15.49 -11.56
C LEU A 579 -14.88 -16.06 -12.98
N ALA A 580 -15.95 -16.71 -13.44
CA ALA A 580 -15.96 -17.33 -14.75
C ALA A 580 -15.78 -16.29 -15.88
N ASP A 581 -16.45 -15.15 -15.80
CA ASP A 581 -16.36 -14.09 -16.78
C ASP A 581 -15.04 -13.31 -16.65
N THR A 582 -14.52 -13.15 -15.45
CA THR A 582 -13.18 -12.57 -15.20
C THR A 582 -12.09 -13.45 -15.86
N LEU A 583 -12.17 -14.76 -15.75
CA LEU A 583 -11.24 -15.68 -16.41
C LEU A 583 -11.38 -15.63 -17.94
N ARG A 584 -12.59 -15.44 -18.49
CA ARG A 584 -12.80 -15.25 -19.94
C ARG A 584 -12.18 -13.96 -20.44
N LEU A 585 -12.37 -12.86 -19.70
CA LEU A 585 -11.71 -11.58 -20.00
C LEU A 585 -10.18 -11.72 -19.91
N THR A 586 -9.66 -12.37 -18.88
CA THR A 586 -8.22 -12.62 -18.72
C THR A 586 -7.66 -13.45 -19.89
N ARG A 587 -8.39 -14.46 -20.31
CA ARG A 587 -8.02 -15.25 -21.51
C ARG A 587 -7.98 -14.38 -22.76
N GLU A 588 -8.96 -13.50 -22.95
CA GLU A 588 -9.00 -12.59 -24.10
C GLU A 588 -7.80 -11.63 -24.09
N LEU A 589 -7.49 -11.04 -22.90
CA LEU A 589 -6.33 -10.17 -22.73
C LEU A 589 -5.00 -10.88 -23.05
N LEU A 590 -4.87 -12.14 -22.63
CA LEU A 590 -3.64 -12.91 -22.84
C LEU A 590 -3.52 -13.47 -24.26
N ARG A 591 -4.62 -13.87 -24.89
CA ARG A 591 -4.59 -14.62 -26.16
C ARG A 591 -4.96 -13.80 -27.40
N GLU A 592 -5.61 -12.65 -27.22
CA GLU A 592 -6.17 -11.85 -28.33
C GLU A 592 -5.80 -10.36 -28.24
N PRO A 593 -4.58 -10.01 -27.81
CA PRO A 593 -4.19 -8.60 -27.73
C PRO A 593 -4.10 -7.97 -29.13
N SER A 594 -4.57 -6.72 -29.25
CA SER A 594 -4.57 -5.98 -30.53
C SER A 594 -3.29 -5.16 -30.76
N PHE A 595 -2.54 -4.86 -29.71
CA PHE A 595 -1.35 -4.01 -29.74
C PHE A 595 -1.60 -2.67 -30.48
N PRO A 596 -2.43 -1.76 -29.94
CA PRO A 596 -2.73 -0.50 -30.59
C PRO A 596 -1.48 0.37 -30.73
N ALA A 597 -1.30 1.00 -31.91
CA ALA A 597 -0.10 1.80 -32.18
C ALA A 597 0.00 3.05 -31.28
N THR A 598 -1.14 3.66 -30.97
CA THR A 598 -1.21 4.82 -30.07
C THR A 598 -0.78 4.44 -28.66
N ASP A 599 -1.26 3.31 -28.13
CA ASP A 599 -0.93 2.83 -26.81
C ASP A 599 0.54 2.37 -26.70
N PHE A 600 1.07 1.77 -27.77
CA PHE A 600 2.49 1.45 -27.85
C PHE A 600 3.34 2.71 -27.69
N GLU A 601 3.07 3.74 -28.50
CA GLU A 601 3.86 4.98 -28.45
C GLU A 601 3.72 5.68 -27.09
N GLN A 602 2.52 5.70 -26.53
CA GLN A 602 2.28 6.25 -25.20
C GLN A 602 3.09 5.50 -24.14
N LEU A 603 3.03 4.18 -24.12
CA LEU A 603 3.78 3.37 -23.17
C LEU A 603 5.29 3.52 -23.36
N ARG A 604 5.76 3.61 -24.62
CA ARG A 604 7.17 3.84 -24.93
C ARG A 604 7.64 5.18 -24.35
N GLN A 605 6.87 6.24 -24.56
CA GLN A 605 7.19 7.56 -24.03
C GLN A 605 7.15 7.62 -22.49
N GLN A 606 6.18 6.94 -21.86
CA GLN A 606 6.17 6.82 -20.39
C GLN A 606 7.43 6.15 -19.87
N ARG A 607 7.89 5.09 -20.50
CA ARG A 607 9.11 4.38 -20.09
C ARG A 607 10.38 5.19 -20.34
N ILE A 608 10.43 5.98 -21.43
CA ILE A 608 11.53 6.92 -21.69
C ILE A 608 11.57 7.98 -20.58
N ALA A 609 10.43 8.60 -20.26
CA ALA A 609 10.36 9.60 -19.19
C ALA A 609 10.78 9.03 -17.83
N LEU A 610 10.35 7.81 -17.50
CA LEU A 610 10.76 7.13 -16.28
C LEU A 610 12.26 6.82 -16.25
N ALA A 611 12.85 6.42 -17.38
CA ALA A 611 14.29 6.17 -17.45
C ALA A 611 15.09 7.48 -17.29
N GLU A 612 14.66 8.58 -17.93
CA GLU A 612 15.30 9.88 -17.80
C GLU A 612 15.23 10.41 -16.36
N SER A 613 14.11 10.24 -15.64
CA SER A 613 13.99 10.69 -14.25
C SER A 613 14.98 9.98 -13.31
N GLY A 614 15.43 8.78 -13.66
CA GLY A 614 16.44 8.05 -12.89
C GLY A 614 17.86 8.64 -12.99
N ARG A 615 18.13 9.58 -13.92
CA ARG A 615 19.49 10.14 -14.10
C ARG A 615 20.01 10.93 -12.90
N SER A 616 19.13 11.51 -12.14
CA SER A 616 19.48 12.30 -10.95
C SER A 616 19.04 11.63 -9.65
N ASP A 617 18.45 10.44 -9.72
CA ASP A 617 17.96 9.75 -8.53
C ASP A 617 19.06 8.90 -7.86
N PRO A 618 19.42 9.19 -6.59
CA PRO A 618 20.49 8.47 -5.87
C PRO A 618 20.26 6.98 -5.80
N SER A 619 19.02 6.55 -5.52
CA SER A 619 18.65 5.15 -5.34
C SER A 619 18.75 4.37 -6.65
N THR A 620 18.22 4.94 -7.75
CA THR A 620 18.28 4.33 -9.09
C THR A 620 19.72 4.12 -9.54
N LEU A 621 20.58 5.14 -9.35
CA LEU A 621 21.97 5.06 -9.79
C LEU A 621 22.80 4.09 -8.93
N ALA A 622 22.58 4.12 -7.61
CA ALA A 622 23.28 3.19 -6.70
C ALA A 622 22.89 1.73 -6.96
N SER A 623 21.59 1.46 -7.10
CA SER A 623 21.09 0.10 -7.40
C SER A 623 21.59 -0.40 -8.76
N MET A 624 21.51 0.43 -9.79
CA MET A 624 22.00 0.07 -11.13
C MET A 624 23.52 -0.28 -11.11
N GLU A 625 24.32 0.50 -10.42
CA GLU A 625 25.76 0.24 -10.30
C GLU A 625 26.02 -1.06 -9.52
N MET A 626 25.28 -1.28 -8.41
CA MET A 626 25.41 -2.48 -7.59
C MET A 626 24.99 -3.73 -8.36
N ASP A 627 23.84 -3.72 -9.00
CA ASP A 627 23.33 -4.85 -9.80
C ASP A 627 24.31 -5.26 -10.91
N ARG A 628 24.86 -4.27 -11.63
CA ARG A 628 25.84 -4.50 -12.69
C ARG A 628 27.14 -5.08 -12.14
N HIS A 629 27.54 -4.65 -10.97
CA HIS A 629 28.73 -5.17 -10.29
C HIS A 629 28.51 -6.62 -9.84
N MET A 630 27.34 -6.95 -9.30
CA MET A 630 27.02 -8.30 -8.81
C MET A 630 26.75 -9.32 -9.93
N THR A 631 26.48 -8.87 -11.14
CA THR A 631 26.11 -9.75 -12.27
C THR A 631 26.99 -9.56 -13.51
N PRO A 632 28.34 -9.56 -13.39
CA PRO A 632 29.27 -9.25 -14.50
C PRO A 632 29.29 -10.32 -15.61
N GLN A 633 28.81 -11.52 -15.31
CA GLN A 633 28.77 -12.65 -16.25
C GLN A 633 27.70 -12.47 -17.34
N TYR A 634 26.73 -11.59 -17.19
CA TYR A 634 25.68 -11.42 -18.20
C TYR A 634 26.05 -10.28 -19.16
N PRO A 635 26.25 -10.58 -20.46
CA PRO A 635 26.54 -9.53 -21.44
C PRO A 635 25.29 -8.74 -21.80
N ARG A 636 25.48 -7.53 -22.34
CA ARG A 636 24.36 -6.76 -22.92
C ARG A 636 23.60 -7.61 -23.94
N GLY A 637 22.26 -7.65 -23.78
CA GLY A 637 21.37 -8.49 -24.56
C GLY A 637 20.86 -9.72 -23.80
N ASP A 638 21.56 -10.21 -22.79
CA ASP A 638 21.02 -11.21 -21.87
C ASP A 638 19.88 -10.61 -21.05
N VAL A 639 18.83 -11.37 -20.84
CA VAL A 639 17.63 -10.88 -20.10
C VAL A 639 17.91 -10.65 -18.60
N ARG A 640 19.02 -11.13 -18.09
CA ARG A 640 19.51 -10.93 -16.70
C ARG A 640 20.47 -9.74 -16.59
N TYR A 641 20.83 -9.11 -17.70
CA TYR A 641 21.72 -7.95 -17.73
C TYR A 641 21.01 -6.69 -17.22
N THR A 642 21.63 -5.97 -16.31
CA THR A 642 21.15 -4.67 -15.85
C THR A 642 21.65 -3.57 -16.78
N SER A 643 20.75 -3.00 -17.61
CA SER A 643 21.08 -1.92 -18.54
C SER A 643 21.35 -0.60 -17.81
N THR A 644 22.31 0.17 -18.31
CA THR A 644 22.43 1.58 -17.93
C THR A 644 21.22 2.38 -18.41
N ILE A 645 21.05 3.59 -17.88
CA ILE A 645 19.96 4.49 -18.32
C ILE A 645 20.10 4.77 -19.83
N ASP A 646 21.31 5.07 -20.30
CA ASP A 646 21.56 5.33 -21.72
C ASP A 646 21.26 4.13 -22.61
N GLU A 647 21.67 2.92 -22.20
CA GLU A 647 21.36 1.69 -22.92
C GLU A 647 19.86 1.41 -22.96
N ARG A 648 19.16 1.66 -21.84
CA ARG A 648 17.70 1.53 -21.73
C ARG A 648 16.97 2.49 -22.67
N LEU A 649 17.43 3.74 -22.71
CA LEU A 649 16.90 4.77 -23.62
C LEU A 649 17.20 4.41 -25.07
N GLU A 650 18.39 3.94 -25.38
CA GLU A 650 18.76 3.48 -26.70
C GLU A 650 17.84 2.34 -27.17
N ASP A 651 17.61 1.34 -26.30
CA ASP A 651 16.75 0.20 -26.61
C ASP A 651 15.27 0.63 -26.77
N LEU A 652 14.76 1.53 -25.92
CA LEU A 652 13.41 2.08 -26.02
C LEU A 652 13.20 2.93 -27.30
N ASN A 653 14.20 3.74 -27.68
CA ASN A 653 14.13 4.57 -28.88
C ASN A 653 14.17 3.75 -30.18
N LYS A 654 14.86 2.61 -30.19
CA LYS A 654 14.92 1.69 -31.34
C LYS A 654 13.71 0.76 -31.40
N LEU A 655 13.02 0.55 -30.30
CA LEU A 655 11.93 -0.41 -30.20
C LEU A 655 10.74 -0.01 -31.09
N THR A 656 10.26 -0.94 -31.88
CA THR A 656 9.09 -0.77 -32.75
C THR A 656 7.89 -1.57 -32.24
N LEU A 657 6.70 -1.19 -32.68
CA LEU A 657 5.47 -1.94 -32.38
C LEU A 657 5.56 -3.38 -32.93
N ASP A 658 6.21 -3.54 -34.09
CA ASP A 658 6.36 -4.84 -34.73
C ASP A 658 7.26 -5.77 -33.88
N ASP A 659 8.29 -5.25 -33.23
CA ASP A 659 9.12 -6.03 -32.31
C ASP A 659 8.29 -6.62 -31.16
N ALA A 660 7.40 -5.83 -30.57
CA ALA A 660 6.51 -6.28 -29.52
C ALA A 660 5.51 -7.34 -30.02
N ARG A 661 4.93 -7.13 -31.22
CA ARG A 661 4.04 -8.11 -31.86
C ARG A 661 4.73 -9.41 -32.21
N GLN A 662 5.95 -9.34 -32.75
CA GLN A 662 6.75 -10.51 -33.09
C GLN A 662 7.15 -11.27 -31.84
N TYR A 663 7.56 -10.54 -30.79
CA TYR A 663 7.85 -11.14 -29.49
C TYR A 663 6.67 -11.95 -28.97
N TYR A 664 5.48 -11.33 -28.92
CA TYR A 664 4.25 -12.01 -28.49
C TYR A 664 3.98 -13.27 -29.32
N LYS A 665 4.01 -13.18 -30.65
CA LYS A 665 3.78 -14.31 -31.54
C LYS A 665 4.80 -15.45 -31.39
N GLN A 666 6.04 -15.10 -31.06
CA GLN A 666 7.13 -16.07 -30.90
C GLN A 666 7.06 -16.81 -29.57
N PHE A 667 6.61 -16.16 -28.52
CA PHE A 667 6.81 -16.68 -27.17
C PHE A 667 5.53 -17.00 -26.40
N TYR A 668 4.47 -16.18 -26.54
CA TYR A 668 3.30 -16.32 -25.69
C TYR A 668 2.52 -17.61 -25.94
N GLY A 669 2.26 -18.33 -24.85
CA GLY A 669 1.51 -19.59 -24.82
C GLY A 669 1.51 -20.15 -23.40
N ALA A 670 0.78 -21.24 -23.21
CA ALA A 670 0.56 -21.81 -21.88
C ALA A 670 1.05 -23.27 -21.78
N SER A 671 2.14 -23.61 -22.48
CA SER A 671 2.72 -24.96 -22.38
C SER A 671 3.55 -25.12 -21.11
N GLU A 672 4.06 -24.03 -20.55
CA GLU A 672 4.86 -24.02 -19.33
C GLU A 672 4.34 -22.94 -18.39
N GLY A 673 3.80 -23.34 -17.26
CA GLY A 673 3.24 -22.42 -16.28
C GLY A 673 2.23 -23.09 -15.36
N GLU A 674 1.65 -22.28 -14.51
CA GLU A 674 0.58 -22.67 -13.59
C GLU A 674 -0.53 -21.61 -13.55
N ILE A 675 -1.75 -22.10 -13.31
CA ILE A 675 -2.91 -21.32 -12.88
C ILE A 675 -3.27 -21.79 -11.48
N VAL A 676 -3.28 -20.86 -10.55
CA VAL A 676 -3.69 -21.13 -9.16
C VAL A 676 -4.95 -20.32 -8.87
N ILE A 677 -5.96 -20.96 -8.30
CA ILE A 677 -7.23 -20.32 -7.90
C ILE A 677 -7.46 -20.61 -6.41
N SER A 678 -7.62 -19.57 -5.61
CA SER A 678 -7.86 -19.63 -4.17
C SER A 678 -9.11 -18.83 -3.80
N GLY A 679 -10.01 -19.40 -3.00
CA GLY A 679 -11.22 -18.73 -2.54
C GLY A 679 -12.50 -19.52 -2.80
N GLN A 680 -13.62 -18.81 -2.94
CA GLN A 680 -14.94 -19.43 -3.07
C GLN A 680 -15.27 -19.74 -4.53
N PHE A 681 -15.33 -21.02 -4.88
CA PHE A 681 -15.71 -21.48 -6.24
C PHE A 681 -16.01 -23.00 -6.25
N ASP A 682 -16.63 -23.47 -7.32
CA ASP A 682 -16.80 -24.91 -7.60
C ASP A 682 -15.57 -25.44 -8.38
N PRO A 683 -14.77 -26.35 -7.80
CA PRO A 683 -13.57 -26.87 -8.45
C PRO A 683 -13.83 -27.62 -9.77
N ALA A 684 -14.96 -28.34 -9.86
CA ALA A 684 -15.27 -29.12 -11.07
C ALA A 684 -15.62 -28.20 -12.25
N GLN A 685 -16.39 -27.15 -11.98
CA GLN A 685 -16.73 -26.12 -12.96
C GLN A 685 -15.48 -25.35 -13.39
N MET A 686 -14.62 -24.98 -12.45
CA MET A 686 -13.39 -24.23 -12.73
C MET A 686 -12.40 -25.05 -13.54
N LYS A 687 -12.21 -26.33 -13.20
CA LYS A 687 -11.37 -27.22 -14.01
C LYS A 687 -11.85 -27.31 -15.47
N LYS A 688 -13.16 -27.46 -15.67
CA LYS A 688 -13.75 -27.48 -17.02
C LYS A 688 -13.49 -26.15 -17.74
N LEU A 689 -13.81 -25.03 -17.10
CA LEU A 689 -13.64 -23.69 -17.68
C LEU A 689 -12.18 -23.39 -18.03
N VAL A 690 -11.25 -23.59 -17.10
CA VAL A 690 -9.82 -23.32 -17.34
C VAL A 690 -9.27 -24.21 -18.44
N THR A 691 -9.72 -25.48 -18.52
CA THR A 691 -9.34 -26.38 -19.63
C THR A 691 -9.84 -25.86 -20.97
N GLU A 692 -11.08 -25.35 -21.04
CA GLU A 692 -11.65 -24.73 -22.23
C GLU A 692 -10.90 -23.47 -22.65
N LEU A 693 -10.56 -22.61 -21.68
CA LEU A 693 -9.94 -21.30 -21.96
C LEU A 693 -8.45 -21.37 -22.34
N PHE A 694 -7.70 -22.31 -21.72
CA PHE A 694 -6.24 -22.34 -21.82
C PHE A 694 -5.67 -23.68 -22.31
N GLY A 695 -6.43 -24.78 -22.28
CA GLY A 695 -5.91 -26.13 -22.51
C GLY A 695 -5.43 -26.41 -23.95
N ASP A 696 -5.83 -25.63 -24.92
CA ASP A 696 -5.39 -25.70 -26.32
C ASP A 696 -4.23 -24.73 -26.65
N TRP A 697 -3.93 -23.78 -25.77
CA TRP A 697 -2.97 -22.71 -26.01
C TRP A 697 -1.53 -23.18 -25.80
N LYS A 698 -0.86 -23.56 -26.87
CA LYS A 698 0.52 -24.04 -26.86
C LYS A 698 1.51 -22.90 -27.08
N SER A 699 2.64 -22.93 -26.35
CA SER A 699 3.76 -22.03 -26.59
C SER A 699 4.44 -22.33 -27.92
N PRO A 700 4.68 -21.33 -28.78
CA PRO A 700 5.34 -21.54 -30.06
C PRO A 700 6.83 -21.90 -29.93
N SER A 701 7.52 -21.30 -28.94
CA SER A 701 8.91 -21.57 -28.65
C SER A 701 9.08 -22.49 -27.44
N PRO A 702 10.10 -23.36 -27.42
CA PRO A 702 10.40 -24.17 -26.25
C PRO A 702 10.81 -23.27 -25.06
N TYR A 703 10.61 -23.79 -23.87
CA TYR A 703 11.05 -23.17 -22.63
C TYR A 703 12.28 -23.92 -22.07
N ALA A 704 13.27 -23.16 -21.59
CA ALA A 704 14.28 -23.64 -20.69
C ALA A 704 14.54 -22.59 -19.58
N ARG A 705 14.65 -23.08 -18.37
CA ARG A 705 14.86 -22.21 -17.22
C ARG A 705 16.16 -21.41 -17.34
N LEU A 706 16.10 -20.13 -17.06
CA LEU A 706 17.28 -19.28 -16.89
C LEU A 706 17.90 -19.57 -15.52
N HIS A 707 19.20 -19.82 -15.50
CA HIS A 707 19.97 -20.12 -14.30
C HIS A 707 20.70 -18.88 -13.77
N TYR A 708 20.74 -18.76 -12.47
CA TYR A 708 21.48 -17.71 -11.76
C TYR A 708 22.62 -18.36 -10.98
N SER A 709 23.77 -18.43 -11.61
CA SER A 709 24.94 -19.03 -11.00
C SER A 709 25.75 -18.06 -10.17
N TYR A 710 26.33 -18.56 -9.10
CA TYR A 710 27.28 -17.81 -8.29
C TYR A 710 28.52 -17.42 -9.13
N VAL A 711 28.89 -16.14 -8.99
CA VAL A 711 30.15 -15.59 -9.52
C VAL A 711 30.81 -14.77 -8.43
N PRO A 712 32.08 -15.06 -8.08
CA PRO A 712 32.80 -14.21 -7.16
C PRO A 712 33.10 -12.87 -7.83
N VAL A 713 32.85 -11.78 -7.13
CA VAL A 713 33.20 -10.42 -7.57
C VAL A 713 34.13 -9.79 -6.54
N ALA A 714 35.10 -9.02 -7.00
CA ALA A 714 35.98 -8.28 -6.09
C ALA A 714 35.13 -7.15 -5.41
N PRO A 715 35.25 -6.98 -4.09
CA PRO A 715 34.47 -5.96 -3.39
C PRO A 715 34.81 -4.54 -3.87
N ILE A 716 33.80 -3.69 -3.93
CA ILE A 716 33.95 -2.26 -4.28
C ILE A 716 33.41 -1.38 -3.17
N ASN A 717 33.93 -0.15 -3.11
CA ASN A 717 33.34 0.93 -2.33
C ASN A 717 33.28 2.17 -3.22
N ARG A 718 32.12 2.42 -3.82
CA ARG A 718 31.91 3.49 -4.81
C ARG A 718 30.93 4.55 -4.30
N LYS A 719 31.14 5.78 -4.74
CA LYS A 719 30.19 6.89 -4.55
C LYS A 719 29.82 7.48 -5.90
N ILE A 720 28.54 7.82 -6.02
CA ILE A 720 27.94 8.44 -7.19
C ILE A 720 27.39 9.80 -6.75
N GLU A 721 27.84 10.87 -7.39
CA GLU A 721 27.39 12.22 -7.09
C GLU A 721 26.04 12.50 -7.74
N THR A 722 25.07 12.92 -6.94
CA THR A 722 23.76 13.38 -7.37
C THR A 722 23.50 14.76 -6.78
N PRO A 723 23.83 15.83 -7.51
CA PRO A 723 23.73 17.20 -6.98
C PRO A 723 22.33 17.59 -6.54
N ASP A 724 22.23 18.44 -5.50
CA ASP A 724 21.02 19.02 -4.93
C ASP A 724 20.02 18.02 -4.33
N LYS A 725 20.45 16.79 -4.02
CA LYS A 725 19.63 15.84 -3.28
C LYS A 725 19.88 15.94 -1.78
N GLN A 726 18.77 16.00 -1.00
CA GLN A 726 18.86 16.12 0.45
C GLN A 726 19.15 14.77 1.13
N ASN A 727 18.73 13.67 0.50
CA ASN A 727 19.03 12.31 0.95
C ASN A 727 20.00 11.60 0.01
N ALA A 728 20.77 10.72 0.60
CA ALA A 728 21.64 9.78 -0.09
C ALA A 728 21.19 8.34 0.23
N GLU A 729 21.52 7.41 -0.65
CA GLU A 729 21.36 5.97 -0.43
C GLU A 729 22.72 5.29 -0.29
N ILE A 730 22.78 4.30 0.59
CA ILE A 730 23.89 3.37 0.71
C ILE A 730 23.37 1.94 0.57
N LEU A 731 24.04 1.16 -0.27
CA LEU A 731 23.74 -0.25 -0.50
C LEU A 731 24.95 -1.11 -0.12
N PHE A 732 24.67 -2.25 0.50
CA PHE A 732 25.64 -3.27 0.89
C PHE A 732 25.27 -4.60 0.23
N GLU A 733 26.14 -5.19 -0.55
CA GLU A 733 25.89 -6.51 -1.14
C GLU A 733 27.12 -7.42 -1.10
N MET A 734 26.88 -8.72 -0.95
CA MET A 734 27.87 -9.77 -1.01
C MET A 734 27.31 -10.98 -1.75
N PRO A 735 28.00 -11.52 -2.77
CA PRO A 735 27.56 -12.72 -3.45
C PRO A 735 27.74 -13.96 -2.58
N MET A 736 26.76 -14.85 -2.60
CA MET A 736 26.74 -16.05 -1.77
C MET A 736 26.53 -17.30 -2.63
N LYS A 737 27.39 -18.30 -2.47
CA LYS A 737 27.27 -19.59 -3.17
C LYS A 737 26.36 -20.52 -2.36
N MET A 738 25.05 -20.37 -2.51
CA MET A 738 24.06 -21.23 -1.86
C MET A 738 22.69 -21.17 -2.54
N SER A 739 21.86 -22.17 -2.26
CA SER A 739 20.46 -22.19 -2.65
C SER A 739 19.56 -22.51 -1.45
N ASP A 740 18.24 -22.52 -1.65
CA ASP A 740 17.27 -22.93 -0.63
C ASP A 740 17.27 -24.47 -0.33
N GLU A 741 18.15 -25.22 -0.98
CA GLU A 741 18.42 -26.63 -0.69
C GLU A 741 19.64 -26.81 0.24
N ASP A 742 20.32 -25.72 0.56
CA ASP A 742 21.45 -25.73 1.49
C ASP A 742 20.95 -26.05 2.92
N PRO A 743 21.66 -26.94 3.67
CA PRO A 743 21.34 -27.24 5.05
C PRO A 743 21.25 -26.02 5.98
N ASP A 744 21.98 -24.94 5.68
CA ASP A 744 22.01 -23.72 6.46
C ASP A 744 20.89 -22.72 6.09
N TYR A 745 20.06 -23.04 5.09
CA TYR A 745 19.00 -22.14 4.62
C TYR A 745 18.07 -21.66 5.73
N ALA A 746 17.57 -22.57 6.56
CA ALA A 746 16.69 -22.22 7.68
C ALA A 746 17.40 -21.35 8.73
N ALA A 747 18.67 -21.63 9.00
CA ALA A 747 19.47 -20.89 9.97
C ALA A 747 19.78 -19.46 9.49
N LEU A 748 20.15 -19.32 8.20
CA LEU A 748 20.40 -18.01 7.59
C LEU A 748 19.13 -17.17 7.45
N THR A 749 17.97 -17.79 7.20
CA THR A 749 16.68 -17.09 7.23
C THR A 749 16.47 -16.38 8.56
N ILE A 750 16.73 -17.09 9.68
CA ILE A 750 16.59 -16.51 11.03
C ILE A 750 17.71 -15.51 11.33
N ALA A 751 18.95 -15.80 10.92
CA ALA A 751 20.05 -14.84 11.05
C ALA A 751 19.78 -13.53 10.35
N GLY A 752 19.20 -13.56 9.13
CA GLY A 752 18.80 -12.39 8.37
C GLY A 752 17.74 -11.56 9.11
N MET A 753 16.72 -12.21 9.68
CA MET A 753 15.70 -11.54 10.51
C MET A 753 16.31 -10.78 11.69
N ILE A 754 17.30 -11.38 12.36
CA ILE A 754 17.97 -10.76 13.52
C ILE A 754 18.91 -9.64 13.08
N PHE A 755 19.64 -9.84 11.98
CA PHE A 755 20.64 -8.88 11.56
C PHE A 755 20.04 -7.60 10.99
N GLY A 756 19.08 -7.72 10.04
CA GLY A 756 18.53 -6.55 9.34
C GLY A 756 17.09 -6.71 8.83
N GLY A 757 16.48 -7.89 8.96
CA GLY A 757 15.23 -8.26 8.30
C GLY A 757 13.95 -7.90 9.09
N SER A 758 14.05 -7.15 10.18
CA SER A 758 12.89 -6.77 10.98
C SER A 758 13.15 -5.46 11.72
N PRO A 759 12.10 -4.77 12.21
CA PRO A 759 12.27 -3.60 13.07
C PRO A 759 13.01 -3.88 14.39
N ASN A 760 13.05 -5.14 14.86
CA ASN A 760 13.84 -5.55 16.02
C ASN A 760 15.27 -5.96 15.65
N SER A 761 15.65 -5.90 14.39
CA SER A 761 16.96 -6.29 13.93
C SER A 761 18.06 -5.35 14.45
N ARG A 762 19.26 -5.87 14.54
CA ARG A 762 20.41 -5.10 15.06
C ARG A 762 20.69 -3.85 14.25
N LEU A 763 20.64 -3.93 12.92
CA LEU A 763 20.87 -2.77 12.06
C LEU A 763 19.81 -1.68 12.25
N PHE A 764 18.55 -2.08 12.29
CA PHE A 764 17.46 -1.12 12.50
C PHE A 764 17.56 -0.46 13.88
N GLN A 765 17.81 -1.26 14.93
CA GLN A 765 17.99 -0.77 16.30
C GLN A 765 19.22 0.14 16.43
N ARG A 766 20.29 -0.15 15.70
CA ARG A 766 21.50 0.67 15.70
C ARG A 766 21.31 1.99 14.94
N ILE A 767 20.95 1.90 13.66
CA ILE A 767 20.98 3.03 12.73
C ILE A 767 19.77 3.95 12.94
N ARG A 768 18.57 3.38 13.15
CA ARG A 768 17.35 4.18 13.38
C ARG A 768 17.14 4.54 14.83
N VAL A 769 17.08 3.53 15.71
CA VAL A 769 16.60 3.76 17.09
C VAL A 769 17.66 4.41 17.95
N LYS A 770 18.90 3.91 17.91
CA LYS A 770 19.98 4.41 18.77
C LYS A 770 20.63 5.68 18.24
N ASP A 771 20.99 5.69 16.96
CA ASP A 771 21.82 6.74 16.38
C ASP A 771 21.02 7.72 15.51
N GLY A 772 19.74 7.44 15.22
CA GLY A 772 18.80 8.33 14.52
C GLY A 772 19.27 8.80 13.14
N LEU A 773 20.00 7.96 12.41
CA LEU A 773 20.65 8.37 11.17
C LEU A 773 19.77 8.20 9.94
N SER A 774 18.79 7.32 10.01
CA SER A 774 17.94 6.92 8.88
C SER A 774 16.52 6.62 9.37
N TYR A 775 15.53 6.84 8.52
CA TYR A 775 14.16 6.34 8.74
C TYR A 775 14.10 4.81 8.77
N GLY A 776 14.92 4.12 7.97
CA GLY A 776 15.00 2.68 7.95
C GLY A 776 16.35 2.17 7.44
N ALA A 777 16.83 1.12 8.07
CA ALA A 777 17.98 0.35 7.63
C ALA A 777 17.60 -1.13 7.61
N SER A 778 17.96 -1.83 6.56
CA SER A 778 17.66 -3.25 6.40
C SER A 778 18.84 -4.03 5.84
N ALA A 779 18.89 -5.31 6.13
CA ALA A 779 19.70 -6.27 5.43
C ALA A 779 19.08 -7.67 5.51
N GLY A 780 19.29 -8.48 4.48
CA GLY A 780 18.72 -9.82 4.43
C GLY A 780 19.36 -10.67 3.34
N PHE A 781 18.94 -11.92 3.28
CA PHE A 781 19.43 -12.87 2.31
C PHE A 781 18.44 -13.08 1.18
N THR A 782 18.84 -12.80 -0.05
CA THR A 782 18.11 -13.18 -1.26
C THR A 782 18.61 -14.54 -1.71
N ILE A 783 18.01 -15.61 -1.16
CA ILE A 783 18.43 -16.98 -1.45
C ILE A 783 17.62 -17.54 -2.62
N ARG A 784 18.33 -17.97 -3.66
CA ARG A 784 17.72 -18.50 -4.89
C ARG A 784 17.21 -19.92 -4.67
N THR A 785 16.04 -20.20 -5.31
CA THR A 785 15.50 -21.57 -5.34
C THR A 785 16.27 -22.41 -6.37
N LYS A 786 16.95 -23.47 -5.91
CA LYS A 786 17.72 -24.42 -6.71
C LYS A 786 18.90 -23.83 -7.51
N ASP A 787 19.14 -22.53 -7.47
CA ASP A 787 20.31 -21.88 -8.07
C ASP A 787 21.25 -21.38 -6.98
N ASP A 788 22.56 -21.41 -7.24
CA ASP A 788 23.60 -21.10 -6.24
C ASP A 788 24.04 -19.61 -6.20
N GLY A 789 23.48 -18.77 -7.09
CA GLY A 789 23.79 -17.34 -7.14
C GLY A 789 22.92 -16.51 -6.21
N SER A 790 23.09 -16.66 -4.90
CA SER A 790 22.37 -15.91 -3.86
C SER A 790 23.14 -14.68 -3.43
N LEU A 791 22.50 -13.79 -2.66
CA LEU A 791 23.09 -12.53 -2.18
C LEU A 791 22.72 -12.28 -0.71
N LEU A 792 23.66 -11.73 0.06
CA LEU A 792 23.33 -10.84 1.18
C LEU A 792 23.16 -9.45 0.59
N SER A 793 22.05 -8.78 0.88
CA SER A 793 21.81 -7.41 0.45
C SER A 793 21.27 -6.58 1.60
N GLY A 794 21.57 -5.28 1.61
CA GLY A 794 21.07 -4.34 2.60
C GLY A 794 21.30 -2.90 2.17
N GLY A 795 20.68 -1.97 2.90
CA GLY A 795 20.84 -0.55 2.61
C GLY A 795 20.14 0.35 3.63
N ALA A 796 20.37 1.64 3.47
CA ALA A 796 19.74 2.69 4.24
C ALA A 796 19.69 3.99 3.44
N ILE A 797 18.65 4.80 3.68
CA ILE A 797 18.54 6.16 3.15
C ILE A 797 18.75 7.13 4.30
N ALA A 798 19.71 8.03 4.16
CA ALA A 798 20.00 9.03 5.18
C ALA A 798 20.56 10.32 4.53
N ALA A 799 20.65 11.39 5.31
CA ALA A 799 21.29 12.62 4.84
C ALA A 799 22.74 12.35 4.41
N PRO A 800 23.26 12.95 3.33
CA PRO A 800 24.59 12.68 2.79
C PRO A 800 25.73 12.78 3.81
N GLN A 801 25.65 13.72 4.76
CA GLN A 801 26.64 13.89 5.84
C GLN A 801 26.66 12.72 6.83
N ASN A 802 25.59 11.94 6.94
CA ASN A 802 25.47 10.80 7.85
C ASN A 802 25.96 9.47 7.25
N MET A 803 26.15 9.42 5.94
CA MET A 803 26.47 8.18 5.23
C MET A 803 27.74 7.49 5.73
N ALA A 804 28.77 8.25 6.09
CA ALA A 804 30.01 7.66 6.66
C ALA A 804 29.74 6.95 8.00
N LYS A 805 28.81 7.49 8.81
CA LYS A 805 28.43 6.90 10.09
C LYS A 805 27.54 5.67 9.89
N VAL A 806 26.59 5.73 8.93
CA VAL A 806 25.76 4.55 8.56
C VAL A 806 26.64 3.39 8.11
N GLU A 807 27.65 3.66 7.27
CA GLU A 807 28.62 2.64 6.83
C GLU A 807 29.43 2.07 8.00
N ALA A 808 29.88 2.93 8.92
CA ALA A 808 30.61 2.50 10.10
C ALA A 808 29.71 1.66 11.06
N ASP A 809 28.46 2.06 11.26
CA ASP A 809 27.52 1.33 12.09
C ASP A 809 27.17 -0.05 11.52
N PHE A 810 26.95 -0.15 10.20
CA PHE A 810 26.75 -1.42 9.52
C PHE A 810 27.96 -2.36 9.74
N ASN A 811 29.18 -1.88 9.47
CA ASN A 811 30.40 -2.66 9.63
C ASN A 811 30.63 -3.09 11.08
N GLN A 812 30.29 -2.21 12.04
CA GLN A 812 30.41 -2.51 13.47
C GLN A 812 29.42 -3.60 13.91
N GLU A 813 28.15 -3.47 13.52
CA GLU A 813 27.11 -4.46 13.87
C GLU A 813 27.40 -5.82 13.20
N LEU A 814 27.90 -5.81 11.97
CA LEU A 814 28.34 -7.04 11.30
C LEU A 814 29.50 -7.70 12.05
N ALA A 815 30.52 -6.93 12.41
CA ALA A 815 31.65 -7.45 13.19
C ALA A 815 31.23 -8.01 14.55
N LEU A 816 30.29 -7.35 15.23
CA LEU A 816 29.71 -7.85 16.50
C LEU A 816 28.92 -9.14 16.28
N ALA A 817 28.10 -9.21 15.22
CA ALA A 817 27.33 -10.41 14.90
C ALA A 817 28.26 -11.62 14.61
N LEU A 818 29.35 -11.38 13.89
CA LEU A 818 30.35 -12.42 13.60
C LEU A 818 31.18 -12.83 14.83
N LYS A 819 31.55 -11.88 15.68
CA LYS A 819 32.37 -12.14 16.86
C LYS A 819 31.56 -12.79 17.99
N ASP A 820 30.49 -12.15 18.42
CA ASP A 820 29.74 -12.48 19.64
C ASP A 820 28.54 -13.40 19.33
N GLY A 821 28.07 -13.41 18.09
CA GLY A 821 26.90 -14.16 17.66
C GLY A 821 25.59 -13.51 18.06
N PHE A 822 24.49 -14.19 17.75
CA PHE A 822 23.13 -13.84 18.17
C PHE A 822 22.79 -14.54 19.48
N THR A 823 22.09 -13.86 20.35
CA THR A 823 21.69 -14.38 21.67
C THR A 823 20.53 -15.39 21.54
N ALA A 824 20.33 -16.19 22.59
CA ALA A 824 19.21 -17.13 22.62
C ALA A 824 17.83 -16.42 22.54
N ASP A 825 17.71 -15.23 23.14
CA ASP A 825 16.51 -14.41 23.11
C ASP A 825 16.22 -13.86 21.71
N GLU A 826 17.23 -13.29 21.03
CA GLU A 826 17.10 -12.83 19.64
C GLU A 826 16.65 -13.96 18.71
N VAL A 827 17.27 -15.14 18.83
CA VAL A 827 16.91 -16.30 18.00
C VAL A 827 15.48 -16.78 18.32
N ALA A 828 15.07 -16.82 19.59
CA ALA A 828 13.73 -17.25 19.97
C ALA A 828 12.67 -16.27 19.43
N LYS A 829 12.91 -14.96 19.54
CA LYS A 829 12.01 -13.92 19.03
C LYS A 829 11.92 -13.95 17.50
N ALA A 830 13.06 -14.02 16.80
CA ALA A 830 13.08 -14.08 15.34
C ALA A 830 12.36 -15.30 14.80
N LYS A 831 12.56 -16.47 15.39
CA LYS A 831 11.83 -17.71 15.05
C LYS A 831 10.33 -17.52 15.19
N LYS A 832 9.88 -16.97 16.32
CA LYS A 832 8.45 -16.73 16.58
C LYS A 832 7.90 -15.77 15.55
N THR A 833 8.53 -14.61 15.37
CA THR A 833 8.09 -13.59 14.40
C THR A 833 7.99 -14.17 12.99
N TRP A 834 9.02 -14.87 12.52
CA TRP A 834 9.03 -15.48 11.20
C TRP A 834 7.92 -16.51 10.99
N LEU A 835 7.66 -17.36 12.01
CA LEU A 835 6.57 -18.36 11.94
C LEU A 835 5.19 -17.69 11.95
N ASP A 836 5.01 -16.66 12.76
CA ASP A 836 3.76 -15.91 12.83
C ASP A 836 3.48 -15.15 11.52
N GLU A 837 4.48 -14.49 10.93
CA GLU A 837 4.35 -13.81 9.63
C GLU A 837 3.92 -14.78 8.53
N ARG A 838 4.52 -15.97 8.46
CA ARG A 838 4.14 -17.00 7.48
C ARG A 838 2.71 -17.50 7.69
N ALA A 839 2.31 -17.70 8.94
CA ALA A 839 0.93 -18.09 9.25
C ALA A 839 -0.05 -16.97 8.83
N GLN A 840 0.26 -15.70 9.10
CA GLN A 840 -0.56 -14.57 8.67
C GLN A 840 -0.65 -14.45 7.15
N GLN A 841 0.46 -14.55 6.43
CA GLN A 841 0.47 -14.51 4.96
C GLN A 841 -0.49 -15.55 4.34
N ARG A 842 -0.57 -16.73 4.94
CA ARG A 842 -1.49 -17.78 4.48
C ARG A 842 -2.97 -17.56 4.83
N THR A 843 -3.30 -16.47 5.51
CA THR A 843 -4.71 -16.12 5.73
C THR A 843 -5.34 -15.45 4.51
N GLU A 844 -4.51 -14.81 3.65
CA GLU A 844 -4.95 -14.04 2.48
C GLU A 844 -5.01 -14.92 1.23
N GLU A 845 -6.15 -14.92 0.51
CA GLU A 845 -6.36 -15.75 -0.68
C GLU A 845 -5.34 -15.48 -1.79
N GLY A 846 -4.97 -14.21 -2.01
CA GLY A 846 -3.96 -13.83 -2.99
C GLY A 846 -2.58 -14.38 -2.63
N SER A 847 -2.16 -14.21 -1.38
CA SER A 847 -0.87 -14.72 -0.88
C SER A 847 -0.79 -16.25 -0.93
N VAL A 848 -1.91 -16.94 -0.66
CA VAL A 848 -1.98 -18.41 -0.82
C VAL A 848 -1.87 -18.81 -2.29
N ALA A 849 -2.52 -18.07 -3.21
CA ALA A 849 -2.41 -18.33 -4.64
C ALA A 849 -0.96 -18.17 -5.13
N ASP A 850 -0.29 -17.09 -4.76
CA ASP A 850 1.10 -16.81 -5.11
C ASP A 850 2.07 -17.85 -4.50
N LEU A 851 1.84 -18.23 -3.25
CA LEU A 851 2.63 -19.25 -2.57
C LEU A 851 2.49 -20.61 -3.28
N LEU A 852 1.27 -21.03 -3.60
CA LEU A 852 1.01 -22.27 -4.33
C LEU A 852 1.62 -22.20 -5.75
N SER A 853 1.50 -21.08 -6.48
CA SER A 853 2.16 -20.88 -7.78
C SER A 853 3.67 -21.04 -7.65
N SER A 854 4.28 -20.37 -6.68
CA SER A 854 5.71 -20.50 -6.41
C SER A 854 6.13 -21.95 -6.12
N ARG A 855 5.35 -22.68 -5.33
CA ARG A 855 5.68 -24.10 -5.03
C ARG A 855 5.51 -24.98 -6.26
N GLU A 856 4.44 -24.82 -7.00
CA GLU A 856 4.16 -25.59 -8.21
C GLU A 856 5.19 -25.36 -9.33
N ARG A 857 5.73 -24.13 -9.44
CA ARG A 857 6.85 -23.79 -10.33
C ARG A 857 8.07 -24.69 -10.08
N TRP A 858 8.32 -25.03 -8.84
CA TRP A 858 9.50 -25.79 -8.42
C TRP A 858 9.22 -27.26 -8.13
N ASP A 859 8.06 -27.77 -8.54
CA ASP A 859 7.58 -29.12 -8.24
C ASP A 859 7.62 -29.44 -6.75
N ARG A 860 7.21 -28.46 -5.92
CA ARG A 860 7.09 -28.55 -4.48
C ARG A 860 5.62 -28.44 -4.07
N THR A 861 5.32 -28.89 -2.86
CA THR A 861 4.02 -28.71 -2.19
C THR A 861 4.23 -27.90 -0.91
N LEU A 862 3.15 -27.48 -0.27
CA LEU A 862 3.25 -26.81 1.03
C LEU A 862 3.79 -27.70 2.16
N LEU A 863 3.94 -29.01 1.92
CA LEU A 863 4.68 -29.88 2.85
C LEU A 863 6.17 -29.53 2.91
N TRP A 864 6.73 -28.90 1.86
CA TRP A 864 8.06 -28.31 1.91
C TRP A 864 8.09 -27.14 2.90
N ASP A 865 7.08 -26.26 2.89
CA ASP A 865 6.93 -25.17 3.87
C ASP A 865 6.79 -25.71 5.28
N ALA A 866 5.98 -26.75 5.48
CA ALA A 866 5.85 -27.39 6.77
C ALA A 866 7.18 -27.94 7.31
N LYS A 867 8.00 -28.52 6.43
CA LYS A 867 9.35 -28.98 6.81
C LYS A 867 10.28 -27.83 7.16
N LEU A 868 10.24 -26.75 6.38
CA LEU A 868 11.04 -25.55 6.65
C LEU A 868 10.64 -24.92 7.99
N GLU A 869 9.35 -24.77 8.24
CA GLU A 869 8.83 -24.23 9.50
C GLU A 869 9.22 -25.09 10.71
N ALA A 870 9.15 -26.40 10.55
CA ALA A 870 9.62 -27.34 11.58
C ALA A 870 11.15 -27.24 11.80
N ALA A 871 11.93 -27.09 10.71
CA ALA A 871 13.37 -26.90 10.80
C ALA A 871 13.69 -25.58 11.54
N VAL A 872 13.04 -24.47 11.16
CA VAL A 872 13.18 -23.17 11.84
C VAL A 872 12.80 -23.30 13.32
N ALA A 873 11.67 -23.93 13.64
CA ALA A 873 11.23 -24.12 15.02
C ALA A 873 12.27 -24.90 15.86
N ALA A 874 12.98 -25.86 15.28
CA ALA A 874 13.99 -26.68 15.93
C ALA A 874 15.38 -26.04 16.05
N LEU A 875 15.64 -24.89 15.37
CA LEU A 875 16.94 -24.23 15.38
C LEU A 875 17.39 -23.84 16.78
N THR A 876 18.66 -24.09 17.05
CA THR A 876 19.36 -23.61 18.24
C THR A 876 20.15 -22.34 17.92
N PRO A 877 20.44 -21.49 18.92
CA PRO A 877 21.31 -20.30 18.73
C PRO A 877 22.67 -20.64 18.12
N GLN A 878 23.24 -21.78 18.50
CA GLN A 878 24.53 -22.22 17.98
C GLN A 878 24.45 -22.48 16.46
N GLN A 879 23.42 -23.16 15.98
CA GLN A 879 23.25 -23.44 14.55
C GLN A 879 23.09 -22.14 13.73
N VAL A 880 22.33 -21.16 14.24
CA VAL A 880 22.16 -19.87 13.58
C VAL A 880 23.48 -19.11 13.49
N ASN A 881 24.23 -19.10 14.59
CA ASN A 881 25.53 -18.44 14.67
C ASN A 881 26.60 -19.11 13.78
N ASP A 882 26.65 -20.43 13.77
CA ASP A 882 27.60 -21.18 12.95
C ASP A 882 27.30 -21.00 11.44
N ALA A 883 26.04 -21.01 11.06
CA ALA A 883 25.63 -20.74 9.68
C ALA A 883 26.00 -19.31 9.27
N PHE A 884 25.70 -18.31 10.08
CA PHE A 884 26.03 -16.91 9.79
C PHE A 884 27.56 -16.73 9.62
N LYS A 885 28.36 -17.26 10.55
CA LYS A 885 29.84 -17.21 10.49
C LYS A 885 30.43 -17.94 9.28
N ARG A 886 29.78 -18.99 8.83
CA ARG A 886 30.24 -19.80 7.69
C ARG A 886 30.07 -19.11 6.35
N HIS A 887 28.96 -18.37 6.21
CA HIS A 887 28.56 -17.79 4.94
C HIS A 887 28.91 -16.32 4.77
N ILE A 888 29.28 -15.61 5.84
CA ILE A 888 29.53 -14.16 5.77
C ILE A 888 31.01 -13.86 5.94
N ASP A 889 31.60 -13.29 4.89
CA ASP A 889 32.94 -12.70 4.93
C ASP A 889 32.82 -11.17 4.76
N PRO A 890 33.13 -10.37 5.80
CA PRO A 890 33.05 -8.93 5.71
C PRO A 890 33.95 -8.31 4.63
N THR A 891 34.97 -9.03 4.20
CA THR A 891 35.92 -8.53 3.18
C THR A 891 35.38 -8.66 1.77
N ASP A 892 34.29 -9.41 1.55
CA ASP A 892 33.65 -9.61 0.25
C ASP A 892 32.44 -8.67 0.03
N ILE A 893 32.16 -7.76 0.99
CA ILE A 893 31.02 -6.84 0.89
C ILE A 893 31.37 -5.67 -0.03
N SER A 894 30.56 -5.51 -1.06
CA SER A 894 30.54 -4.32 -1.92
C SER A 894 29.63 -3.25 -1.35
N ILE A 895 30.05 -1.99 -1.48
CA ILE A 895 29.31 -0.82 -1.01
C ILE A 895 29.17 0.17 -2.17
N VAL A 896 27.95 0.62 -2.42
CA VAL A 896 27.67 1.68 -3.38
C VAL A 896 26.84 2.77 -2.70
N LYS A 897 27.19 4.03 -2.92
CA LYS A 897 26.51 5.20 -2.35
C LYS A 897 26.13 6.17 -3.46
N GLY A 898 24.87 6.66 -3.43
CA GLY A 898 24.41 7.77 -4.28
C GLY A 898 23.99 8.95 -3.42
N GLY A 899 24.41 10.18 -3.74
CA GLY A 899 24.05 11.37 -2.96
C GLY A 899 24.88 12.62 -3.30
N ASP A 900 24.52 13.77 -2.71
CA ASP A 900 25.29 15.02 -2.84
C ASP A 900 26.41 15.12 -1.77
N PHE A 901 27.47 14.37 -2.00
CA PHE A 901 28.61 14.30 -1.06
C PHE A 901 29.52 15.53 -1.13
N LYS A 902 29.56 16.23 -2.26
CA LYS A 902 30.37 17.45 -2.41
C LYS A 902 29.80 18.59 -1.59
N LYS A 903 28.49 18.80 -1.63
CA LYS A 903 27.79 19.83 -0.87
C LYS A 903 27.84 19.55 0.62
N SER A 904 27.66 18.29 1.01
CA SER A 904 27.73 17.90 2.43
C SER A 904 29.15 17.89 3.01
N GLY A 905 30.19 17.95 2.17
CA GLY A 905 31.58 17.83 2.61
C GLY A 905 31.99 16.42 3.09
N THR A 906 31.17 15.41 2.82
CA THR A 906 31.37 14.04 3.25
C THR A 906 32.25 13.30 2.23
N TYR A 907 33.14 12.43 2.68
CA TYR A 907 34.05 11.67 1.83
C TYR A 907 34.98 12.52 0.94
N GLN A 908 35.54 13.60 1.47
CA GLN A 908 36.58 14.42 0.79
C GLN A 908 37.90 13.65 0.59
#